data_a04be7ac0b84fb019a41896a9c5da083
#
_entry.id   a04be7ac0b84fb019a41896a9c5da083
#
_cell.length_a   1.000
_cell.length_b   1.000
_cell.length_c   1.000
_cell.angle_alpha   90.00
_cell.angle_beta   90.00
_cell.angle_gamma   90.00
#
_symmetry.space_group_name_H-M   'P 1'
#
loop_
_entity.id
_entity.type
_entity.pdbx_description
1 polymer ?
#
loop_
_entity_poly.entity_id
_entity_poly.type
_entity_poly.pdbx_seq_one_letter_code
_entity_poly.pdbx_strand_id
1 'polypeptide(L)'
;MRVWILALSFLFWTSCDTVRYGSLPCEGDDCEASSEIESSDSRENPEKDPAKENPPKDEKESSSSRASWYHHSGSSGKDTVEILVPEGPEVPLGDTTITGLVSCRDGSIIPFDSSEVSEIEDASDFRRSLVDISGVAEKGPFRYGTSVTLVELDSLKRLADSKRTHKACVLTSDGKFNFEQINLVSPYVRVEAYGFYANEFTASLSKSLVKLNAVVDLSKRDSFNVNMLTHMAAPRVMKLVEDSGNNQPIGSQSGRALNDVLSSFGISLGGASTGGFNGGWGFGHGGQTTSNKAAEDISLFGTDDYSAALLAVSVMMQSYAPNGNFLAYADQIADDIRGDGNWGDNAGKAKLADKLLMLDAEGGLEKIRKNMESWKLGDVPNFEKHVRNFWTSTHGFESCNAMTNGMVKHVGNSQSEYFVSYYEQPEGPRIRFICDGSIKAWRVATDLEKDTVGFGAGDYDGQIKNGKINTDKFYVYEQSKKSWRAATSDDIQEFVDVDDVMKKLAPGEKVIFVLRHAERTDDTGKNGHLTSNGKTQSQSVGAKLKGENIYFANSTYTRSYETCINVATGAGITSMGNDTLPELDGDWFVKDENKFESYKNSNGGGWVVASEYAYKGSYSDAYYPLQSRGEEFMTEIVKPRFAKVNRVGVWISHDMMVVPLTAFCTNGKANLRYFDTKQWINYLAGVAIILGTDGTLRYEPVKGLSSGTMTM
;
A
#
# COMPACT_ATOMS: atom_id res chain seq x y z
N MET A 1 13.34 -57.81 22.40
CA MET A 1 11.88 -57.98 22.62
C MET A 1 11.20 -57.07 21.59
N ARG A 2 10.88 -57.68 20.47
CA ARG A 2 9.56 -57.95 19.87
C ARG A 2 8.67 -56.69 19.85
N VAL A 3 8.55 -56.02 18.73
CA VAL A 3 7.65 -56.23 17.56
C VAL A 3 6.21 -55.83 17.91
N TRP A 4 5.63 -54.84 17.18
CA TRP A 4 4.57 -55.07 16.18
C TRP A 4 4.30 -53.82 15.34
N ILE A 5 4.28 -54.03 14.05
CA ILE A 5 3.85 -53.25 12.91
C ILE A 5 2.33 -53.30 12.82
N LEU A 6 1.68 -52.22 12.42
CA LEU A 6 0.41 -52.31 11.67
C LEU A 6 0.32 -51.14 10.67
N ALA A 7 0.47 -51.56 9.41
CA ALA A 7 0.10 -50.81 8.23
C ALA A 7 -1.41 -50.93 7.97
N LEU A 8 -2.07 -49.89 7.55
CA LEU A 8 -3.36 -49.96 6.86
C LEU A 8 -3.37 -49.01 5.68
N SER A 9 -3.26 -49.67 4.52
CA SER A 9 -3.55 -49.14 3.18
C SER A 9 -5.06 -48.94 3.01
N PHE A 10 -5.48 -47.86 2.37
CA PHE A 10 -6.71 -47.89 1.58
C PHE A 10 -6.55 -47.10 0.27
N LEU A 11 -6.94 -47.82 -0.74
CA LEU A 11 -6.91 -47.64 -2.15
C LEU A 11 -7.96 -46.67 -2.70
N PHE A 12 -7.56 -45.97 -3.78
CA PHE A 12 -8.30 -45.65 -5.01
C PHE A 12 -9.72 -45.07 -4.92
N TRP A 13 -9.91 -43.93 -5.61
CA TRP A 13 -10.76 -43.92 -6.81
C TRP A 13 -10.45 -42.68 -7.68
N THR A 14 -10.08 -42.99 -8.93
CA THR A 14 -10.03 -42.10 -10.08
C THR A 14 -11.44 -41.87 -10.61
N SER A 15 -11.77 -40.66 -10.98
CA SER A 15 -12.79 -40.39 -12.01
C SER A 15 -12.47 -39.10 -12.74
N CYS A 16 -12.05 -39.28 -14.00
CA CYS A 16 -12.14 -38.27 -15.05
C CYS A 16 -13.60 -38.16 -15.48
N ASP A 17 -14.13 -36.92 -15.55
CA ASP A 17 -15.25 -36.63 -16.41
C ASP A 17 -14.99 -35.33 -17.18
N THR A 18 -14.73 -35.56 -18.47
CA THR A 18 -14.73 -34.58 -19.55
C THR A 18 -16.16 -34.20 -19.87
N VAL A 19 -16.54 -32.95 -19.68
CA VAL A 19 -17.78 -32.40 -20.23
C VAL A 19 -17.46 -31.57 -21.47
N ARG A 20 -17.85 -32.13 -22.62
CA ARG A 20 -17.93 -31.45 -23.91
C ARG A 20 -19.15 -30.54 -23.90
N TYR A 21 -18.98 -29.27 -24.23
CA TYR A 21 -20.09 -28.40 -24.62
C TYR A 21 -20.39 -28.60 -26.11
N GLY A 22 -21.56 -29.15 -26.38
CA GLY A 22 -22.16 -29.21 -27.70
C GLY A 22 -22.89 -27.89 -27.98
N SER A 23 -22.66 -27.43 -29.18
CA SER A 23 -23.41 -26.36 -29.83
C SER A 23 -24.86 -26.79 -30.09
N LEU A 24 -25.83 -25.90 -29.80
CA LEU A 24 -27.19 -25.95 -30.32
C LEU A 24 -27.48 -24.66 -31.11
N PRO A 25 -28.27 -24.76 -32.22
CA PRO A 25 -28.43 -23.71 -33.20
C PRO A 25 -29.55 -22.75 -32.84
N CYS A 26 -29.40 -21.49 -33.29
CA CYS A 26 -30.45 -20.50 -33.29
C CYS A 26 -31.33 -20.71 -34.52
N GLU A 27 -32.63 -20.84 -34.35
CA GLU A 27 -33.64 -20.59 -35.33
C GLU A 27 -34.64 -19.54 -34.83
N GLY A 28 -34.97 -18.56 -35.71
CA GLY A 28 -36.15 -17.71 -35.57
C GLY A 28 -35.85 -16.22 -35.61
N ASP A 29 -35.84 -15.70 -36.81
CA ASP A 29 -36.24 -14.38 -37.34
C ASP A 29 -36.54 -13.25 -36.34
N ASP A 30 -35.76 -12.19 -36.42
CA ASP A 30 -36.15 -10.84 -36.84
C ASP A 30 -34.93 -9.92 -36.72
N CYS A 31 -34.27 -9.68 -37.87
CA CYS A 31 -33.32 -8.61 -38.10
C CYS A 31 -33.96 -7.57 -39.00
N GLU A 32 -34.02 -6.34 -38.58
CA GLU A 32 -33.97 -5.12 -39.43
C GLU A 32 -33.38 -4.02 -38.56
N ALA A 33 -32.20 -3.50 -38.79
CA ALA A 33 -31.64 -2.66 -39.86
C ALA A 33 -32.25 -1.25 -39.90
N SER A 34 -31.39 -0.27 -39.62
CA SER A 34 -31.22 0.98 -40.38
C SER A 34 -30.22 1.88 -39.61
N SER A 35 -29.04 2.10 -40.17
CA SER A 35 -28.62 3.12 -41.17
C SER A 35 -28.33 4.47 -40.52
N GLU A 36 -27.03 4.82 -40.51
CA GLU A 36 -26.37 5.88 -41.29
C GLU A 36 -26.93 7.30 -41.10
N ILE A 37 -26.04 8.22 -40.88
CA ILE A 37 -25.78 9.52 -41.53
C ILE A 37 -24.58 10.16 -40.85
N GLU A 38 -23.38 10.17 -41.49
CA GLU A 38 -22.69 11.23 -42.22
C GLU A 38 -22.53 12.58 -41.48
N SER A 39 -21.31 12.92 -41.16
CA SER A 39 -20.31 13.82 -41.79
C SER A 39 -20.72 15.28 -41.97
N SER A 40 -19.83 16.16 -41.50
CA SER A 40 -19.22 17.33 -42.18
C SER A 40 -18.51 18.19 -41.12
N ASP A 41 -17.23 18.29 -41.13
CA ASP A 41 -16.26 19.10 -41.90
C ASP A 41 -16.47 20.62 -41.79
N SER A 42 -15.44 21.26 -41.29
CA SER A 42 -14.70 22.44 -41.75
C SER A 42 -14.06 23.23 -40.61
N ARG A 43 -12.71 23.21 -40.55
CA ARG A 43 -11.76 24.30 -40.87
C ARG A 43 -12.08 25.65 -40.24
N GLU A 44 -11.16 26.23 -39.43
CA GLU A 44 -9.97 26.96 -39.84
C GLU A 44 -9.14 27.47 -38.63
N ASN A 45 -7.85 27.35 -38.76
CA ASN A 45 -6.84 28.11 -38.00
C ASN A 45 -6.51 29.37 -38.84
N PRO A 46 -6.04 30.53 -38.35
CA PRO A 46 -4.61 30.68 -38.13
C PRO A 46 -4.14 31.63 -37.00
N GLU A 47 -2.94 31.30 -36.52
CA GLU A 47 -1.79 32.14 -36.19
C GLU A 47 -1.95 33.62 -35.73
N LYS A 48 -1.29 33.94 -34.61
CA LYS A 48 -0.11 34.82 -34.52
C LYS A 48 0.39 35.01 -33.09
N ASP A 49 1.60 34.55 -32.85
CA ASP A 49 2.59 35.18 -31.95
C ASP A 49 3.28 36.34 -32.74
N PRO A 50 4.02 37.30 -32.16
CA PRO A 50 4.81 37.28 -30.92
C PRO A 50 4.88 38.65 -30.17
N ALA A 51 5.44 38.67 -28.96
CA ALA A 51 6.55 39.54 -28.58
C ALA A 51 6.87 39.54 -27.09
N LYS A 52 8.11 39.30 -26.85
CA LYS A 52 8.94 39.47 -25.67
C LYS A 52 8.71 40.78 -24.93
N GLU A 53 8.82 40.73 -23.62
CA GLU A 53 9.72 41.60 -22.86
C GLU A 53 9.85 41.10 -21.41
N ASN A 54 11.09 40.94 -20.97
CA ASN A 54 11.52 40.70 -19.58
C ASN A 54 12.11 42.02 -19.03
N PRO A 55 12.57 42.09 -17.77
CA PRO A 55 11.88 42.39 -16.52
C PRO A 55 12.39 43.71 -15.89
N PRO A 56 11.98 44.07 -14.72
CA PRO A 56 12.96 44.50 -13.74
C PRO A 56 12.91 43.82 -12.38
N LYS A 57 14.03 43.88 -11.75
CA LYS A 57 14.50 43.27 -10.51
C LYS A 57 13.97 43.95 -9.25
N ASP A 58 14.00 43.14 -8.21
CA ASP A 58 14.30 43.42 -6.82
C ASP A 58 13.46 44.45 -6.05
N GLU A 59 12.65 43.93 -5.13
CA GLU A 59 12.69 44.44 -3.78
C GLU A 59 12.29 43.35 -2.77
N LYS A 60 13.18 43.15 -1.80
CA LYS A 60 13.00 42.34 -0.62
C LYS A 60 12.09 43.10 0.32
N GLU A 61 10.92 42.56 0.65
CA GLU A 61 10.27 42.89 1.88
C GLU A 61 10.11 41.65 2.75
N SER A 62 10.84 41.69 3.86
CA SER A 62 10.70 40.81 4.99
C SER A 62 9.42 41.16 5.73
N SER A 63 8.37 40.36 5.61
CA SER A 63 7.23 40.48 6.51
C SER A 63 7.54 39.82 7.85
N SER A 64 7.99 40.61 8.80
CA SER A 64 7.98 40.25 10.21
C SER A 64 6.53 40.21 10.68
N SER A 65 6.03 39.02 11.00
CA SER A 65 4.77 38.85 11.71
C SER A 65 4.88 39.46 13.09
N ARG A 66 4.20 40.59 13.30
CA ARG A 66 4.00 41.17 14.62
C ARG A 66 2.89 40.43 15.32
N ALA A 67 3.21 39.73 16.39
CA ALA A 67 2.26 39.25 17.37
C ALA A 67 1.52 40.44 18.00
N SER A 68 0.20 40.49 17.89
CA SER A 68 -0.64 41.49 18.55
C SER A 68 -0.96 41.01 19.96
N TRP A 69 -0.47 41.73 20.94
CA TRP A 69 -0.70 41.48 22.36
C TRP A 69 -1.97 42.21 22.82
N TYR A 70 -2.94 41.48 23.32
CA TYR A 70 -4.06 42.11 24.06
C TYR A 70 -3.75 42.09 25.56
N HIS A 71 -3.48 43.29 26.12
CA HIS A 71 -3.44 43.49 27.55
C HIS A 71 -4.85 43.66 28.10
N HIS A 72 -5.25 42.80 29.00
CA HIS A 72 -6.38 43.04 29.87
C HIS A 72 -5.85 43.51 31.23
N SER A 73 -6.10 44.78 31.56
CA SER A 73 -5.83 45.34 32.89
C SER A 73 -7.10 45.23 33.75
N GLY A 74 -7.14 44.17 34.54
CA GLY A 74 -8.11 44.02 35.62
C GLY A 74 -7.37 43.74 36.90
N SER A 75 -7.50 44.65 37.87
CA SER A 75 -6.82 44.59 39.16
C SER A 75 -7.41 43.52 40.05
N SER A 76 -6.68 42.50 40.37
CA SER A 76 -6.48 41.91 41.72
C SER A 76 -5.62 40.65 41.58
N GLY A 77 -4.54 40.59 42.38
CA GLY A 77 -3.48 39.63 42.24
C GLY A 77 -3.91 38.18 42.36
N LYS A 78 -3.67 37.46 41.31
CA LYS A 78 -3.36 36.03 41.25
C LYS A 78 -2.69 35.80 39.88
N ASP A 79 -1.69 34.97 39.88
CA ASP A 79 -0.76 34.70 38.80
C ASP A 79 -1.43 34.64 37.41
N THR A 80 -1.10 35.63 36.57
CA THR A 80 -1.49 35.66 35.15
C THR A 80 -0.56 34.71 34.39
N VAL A 81 -1.11 33.58 34.00
CA VAL A 81 -0.46 32.73 32.99
C VAL A 81 -0.71 33.38 31.64
N GLU A 82 0.34 33.88 30.99
CA GLU A 82 0.25 34.35 29.60
C GLU A 82 -0.10 33.18 28.70
N ILE A 83 -1.30 33.23 28.10
CA ILE A 83 -1.75 32.24 27.14
C ILE A 83 -1.29 32.69 25.75
N LEU A 84 -0.27 32.02 25.19
CA LEU A 84 0.07 32.13 23.79
C LEU A 84 -1.04 31.45 22.97
N VAL A 85 -1.96 32.21 22.42
CA VAL A 85 -2.90 31.74 21.42
C VAL A 85 -2.12 31.68 20.09
N PRO A 86 -1.97 30.51 19.44
CA PRO A 86 -1.40 30.48 18.10
C PRO A 86 -2.28 31.32 17.17
N GLU A 87 -1.67 32.18 16.36
CA GLU A 87 -2.39 32.90 15.30
C GLU A 87 -3.00 31.89 14.33
N GLY A 88 -4.28 31.55 14.53
CA GLY A 88 -5.13 30.92 13.55
C GLY A 88 -5.77 32.00 12.66
N PRO A 89 -6.36 31.66 11.52
CA PRO A 89 -7.05 32.62 10.69
C PRO A 89 -8.06 33.41 11.56
N GLU A 90 -8.03 34.72 11.43
CA GLU A 90 -8.97 35.59 12.12
C GLU A 90 -10.39 35.07 11.88
N VAL A 91 -11.07 34.67 12.96
CA VAL A 91 -12.49 34.35 12.89
C VAL A 91 -13.22 35.66 12.56
N PRO A 92 -14.00 35.74 11.48
CA PRO A 92 -14.73 36.94 11.15
C PRO A 92 -15.61 37.36 12.32
N LEU A 93 -15.44 38.57 12.76
CA LEU A 93 -16.13 39.17 13.92
C LEU A 93 -17.64 39.42 13.71
N GLY A 94 -18.25 38.82 12.70
CA GLY A 94 -19.54 39.24 12.22
C GLY A 94 -20.51 38.16 11.73
N ASP A 95 -20.32 36.89 12.01
CA ASP A 95 -21.35 35.91 11.66
C ASP A 95 -22.46 35.91 12.72
N THR A 96 -23.43 36.80 12.52
CA THR A 96 -24.65 36.96 13.34
C THR A 96 -25.72 35.92 13.05
N THR A 97 -25.44 34.91 12.23
CA THR A 97 -26.40 33.84 11.87
C THR A 97 -26.46 32.71 12.89
N ILE A 98 -25.60 32.70 13.90
CA ILE A 98 -25.67 31.75 15.00
C ILE A 98 -26.55 32.34 16.11
N THR A 99 -27.86 32.30 15.90
CA THR A 99 -28.86 32.64 16.90
C THR A 99 -28.79 31.64 18.07
N GLY A 100 -28.46 32.14 19.25
CA GLY A 100 -28.45 31.38 20.50
C GLY A 100 -27.10 31.08 21.12
N LEU A 101 -25.99 31.54 20.53
CA LEU A 101 -24.67 31.42 21.14
C LEU A 101 -24.46 32.57 22.13
N VAL A 102 -24.20 32.18 23.37
CA VAL A 102 -23.59 33.08 24.34
C VAL A 102 -22.19 33.38 23.85
N SER A 103 -21.87 34.66 23.66
CA SER A 103 -20.51 35.06 23.34
C SER A 103 -19.65 34.90 24.59
N CYS A 104 -18.88 33.82 24.66
CA CYS A 104 -17.84 33.65 25.67
C CYS A 104 -16.57 34.47 25.34
N ARG A 105 -16.66 35.38 24.38
CA ARG A 105 -15.52 36.08 23.80
C ARG A 105 -14.86 37.09 24.72
N ASP A 106 -15.66 37.70 25.57
CA ASP A 106 -15.22 38.71 26.52
C ASP A 106 -15.13 38.20 27.98
N GLY A 107 -15.32 36.88 28.19
CA GLY A 107 -15.36 36.28 29.51
C GLY A 107 -16.62 36.61 30.31
N SER A 108 -17.60 37.27 29.69
CA SER A 108 -18.86 37.56 30.35
C SER A 108 -19.73 36.32 30.41
N ILE A 109 -20.05 35.85 31.59
CA ILE A 109 -21.10 34.86 31.84
C ILE A 109 -22.42 35.63 31.79
N ILE A 110 -23.30 35.34 30.84
CA ILE A 110 -24.63 35.92 30.82
C ILE A 110 -25.40 35.33 32.02
N PRO A 111 -25.83 36.17 32.97
CA PRO A 111 -26.61 35.68 34.10
C PRO A 111 -27.86 34.95 33.63
N PHE A 112 -28.21 33.90 34.33
CA PHE A 112 -29.46 33.17 34.13
C PHE A 112 -30.67 34.11 34.27
N ASP A 113 -31.52 34.22 33.24
CA ASP A 113 -32.79 34.89 33.32
C ASP A 113 -33.83 33.94 33.96
N SER A 114 -34.19 34.19 35.19
CA SER A 114 -35.16 33.40 35.95
C SER A 114 -36.58 33.48 35.42
N SER A 115 -36.85 34.34 34.42
CA SER A 115 -38.21 34.56 33.90
C SER A 115 -38.70 33.43 32.94
N GLU A 116 -37.81 32.55 32.47
CA GLU A 116 -38.15 31.42 31.58
C GLU A 116 -38.17 30.02 32.26
N VAL A 117 -38.22 29.99 33.59
CA VAL A 117 -38.26 28.72 34.32
C VAL A 117 -39.62 28.06 34.17
N SER A 118 -39.73 26.99 33.39
CA SER A 118 -40.84 26.04 33.58
C SER A 118 -40.64 25.40 34.93
N GLU A 119 -41.69 25.43 35.80
CA GLU A 119 -41.67 24.66 37.05
C GLU A 119 -41.45 23.21 36.72
N ILE A 120 -40.34 22.62 37.16
CA ILE A 120 -40.18 21.18 37.17
C ILE A 120 -41.18 20.67 38.19
N GLU A 121 -42.19 19.88 37.79
CA GLU A 121 -43.09 19.19 38.72
C GLU A 121 -42.24 18.21 39.52
N ASP A 122 -41.92 18.60 40.73
CA ASP A 122 -40.90 17.98 41.54
C ASP A 122 -41.49 16.88 42.41
N ALA A 123 -41.23 15.62 42.07
CA ALA A 123 -41.42 14.51 42.98
C ALA A 123 -40.12 14.09 43.68
N SER A 124 -38.99 14.70 43.39
CA SER A 124 -37.72 14.40 44.05
C SER A 124 -37.35 15.51 45.02
N ASP A 125 -36.94 15.15 46.21
CA ASP A 125 -36.37 16.06 47.21
C ASP A 125 -34.97 16.57 46.82
N PHE A 126 -34.55 16.35 45.57
CA PHE A 126 -33.22 16.71 45.10
C PHE A 126 -33.09 18.25 44.95
N ARG A 127 -32.19 18.81 45.71
CA ARG A 127 -31.81 20.24 45.65
C ARG A 127 -30.30 20.36 45.91
N ARG A 128 -29.61 21.04 45.02
CA ARG A 128 -28.21 21.45 45.26
C ARG A 128 -28.13 22.94 45.00
N SER A 129 -27.77 23.70 46.04
CA SER A 129 -27.69 25.15 45.96
C SER A 129 -26.24 25.62 46.01
N LEU A 130 -25.93 26.63 45.21
CA LEU A 130 -24.63 27.31 45.18
C LEU A 130 -23.49 26.29 44.98
N VAL A 131 -23.65 25.38 44.03
CA VAL A 131 -22.63 24.38 43.71
C VAL A 131 -21.76 24.84 42.56
N ASP A 132 -20.46 24.55 42.69
CA ASP A 132 -19.50 24.70 41.60
C ASP A 132 -19.36 23.33 40.89
N ILE A 133 -19.51 23.34 39.57
CA ILE A 133 -19.40 22.13 38.75
C ILE A 133 -18.37 22.40 37.66
N SER A 134 -17.31 21.59 37.67
CA SER A 134 -16.17 21.72 36.74
C SER A 134 -16.10 20.60 35.75
N GLY A 135 -15.31 20.78 34.68
CA GLY A 135 -15.05 19.74 33.71
C GLY A 135 -14.11 20.14 32.60
N VAL A 136 -13.94 19.24 31.66
CA VAL A 136 -13.11 19.45 30.46
C VAL A 136 -13.91 19.10 29.21
N ALA A 137 -13.86 19.97 28.21
CA ALA A 137 -14.43 19.71 26.90
C ALA A 137 -13.29 19.31 25.93
N GLU A 138 -13.39 18.11 25.33
CA GLU A 138 -12.28 17.46 24.61
C GLU A 138 -12.74 16.75 23.33
N LYS A 139 -12.25 17.24 22.16
CA LYS A 139 -12.21 16.54 20.87
C LYS A 139 -10.74 16.24 20.46
N GLY A 140 -9.76 17.09 20.32
CA GLY A 140 -8.78 17.67 21.16
C GLY A 140 -9.34 18.77 22.10
N PRO A 141 -8.45 19.37 22.92
CA PRO A 141 -8.89 20.36 23.89
C PRO A 141 -9.64 21.51 23.22
N PHE A 142 -10.84 21.78 23.70
CA PHE A 142 -11.57 22.96 23.25
C PHE A 142 -10.83 24.21 23.66
N ARG A 143 -11.00 25.29 22.90
CA ARG A 143 -10.24 26.52 23.04
C ARG A 143 -11.05 27.61 23.69
N TYR A 144 -10.34 28.65 24.15
CA TYR A 144 -10.92 29.87 24.68
C TYR A 144 -12.10 30.35 23.84
N GLY A 145 -13.20 30.76 24.51
CA GLY A 145 -14.41 31.22 23.86
C GLY A 145 -15.44 30.11 23.51
N THR A 146 -15.13 28.85 23.82
CA THR A 146 -16.10 27.74 23.72
C THR A 146 -17.21 27.94 24.73
N SER A 147 -18.48 27.86 24.29
CA SER A 147 -19.63 27.85 25.16
C SER A 147 -19.94 26.45 25.69
N VAL A 148 -20.26 26.34 26.97
CA VAL A 148 -20.75 25.10 27.58
C VAL A 148 -22.12 25.38 28.18
N THR A 149 -23.16 24.70 27.67
CA THR A 149 -24.54 24.86 28.12
C THR A 149 -24.99 23.59 28.83
N LEU A 150 -25.43 23.71 30.06
CA LEU A 150 -26.02 22.64 30.85
C LEU A 150 -27.53 22.84 30.91
N VAL A 151 -28.31 21.85 30.52
CA VAL A 151 -29.76 21.84 30.55
C VAL A 151 -30.21 20.77 31.53
N GLU A 152 -31.00 21.18 32.55
CA GLU A 152 -31.60 20.23 33.49
C GLU A 152 -32.72 19.42 32.81
N LEU A 153 -32.76 18.10 33.04
CA LEU A 153 -33.73 17.18 32.48
C LEU A 153 -34.78 16.81 33.55
N ASP A 154 -36.06 16.78 33.17
CA ASP A 154 -37.15 16.42 34.05
C ASP A 154 -37.19 14.91 34.24
N SER A 155 -36.84 14.45 35.45
CA SER A 155 -36.83 13.03 35.80
C SER A 155 -38.22 12.36 35.77
N LEU A 156 -39.29 13.13 35.94
CA LEU A 156 -40.66 12.64 35.91
C LEU A 156 -41.23 12.57 34.48
N LYS A 157 -40.73 13.43 33.60
CA LYS A 157 -41.17 13.51 32.19
C LYS A 157 -40.18 12.83 31.24
N ARG A 158 -39.67 11.65 31.60
CA ARG A 158 -38.79 10.83 30.79
C ARG A 158 -37.54 11.57 30.28
N LEU A 159 -36.93 12.36 31.18
CA LEU A 159 -35.76 13.18 30.86
C LEU A 159 -36.05 14.25 29.78
N ALA A 160 -37.27 14.75 29.70
CA ALA A 160 -37.60 15.88 28.84
C ALA A 160 -36.78 17.12 29.27
N ASP A 161 -36.49 17.98 28.29
CA ASP A 161 -35.82 19.25 28.53
C ASP A 161 -36.73 20.13 29.42
N SER A 162 -36.24 20.52 30.58
CA SER A 162 -36.96 21.39 31.51
C SER A 162 -36.92 22.87 31.12
N LYS A 163 -36.14 23.22 30.08
CA LYS A 163 -35.77 24.59 29.67
C LYS A 163 -34.93 25.33 30.70
N ARG A 164 -34.64 24.74 31.85
CA ARG A 164 -33.74 25.30 32.84
C ARG A 164 -32.30 25.09 32.42
N THR A 165 -31.58 26.19 32.16
CA THR A 165 -30.24 26.18 31.57
C THR A 165 -29.25 26.95 32.43
N HIS A 166 -28.02 26.40 32.48
CA HIS A 166 -26.87 27.08 33.07
C HIS A 166 -25.78 27.18 32.00
N LYS A 167 -24.99 28.22 32.05
CA LYS A 167 -23.97 28.53 31.03
C LYS A 167 -22.61 28.70 31.65
N ALA A 168 -21.59 28.18 31.02
CA ALA A 168 -20.18 28.36 31.33
C ALA A 168 -19.38 28.55 30.05
N CYS A 169 -18.16 29.06 30.20
CA CYS A 169 -17.24 29.27 29.10
C CYS A 169 -15.91 28.57 29.39
N VAL A 170 -15.28 28.03 28.32
CA VAL A 170 -13.87 27.64 28.36
C VAL A 170 -13.04 28.91 28.28
N LEU A 171 -12.33 29.22 29.34
CA LEU A 171 -11.48 30.43 29.45
C LEU A 171 -9.97 30.10 29.40
N THR A 172 -9.62 28.86 29.02
CA THR A 172 -8.26 28.33 28.95
C THR A 172 -8.01 27.65 27.61
N SER A 173 -6.80 27.23 27.34
CA SER A 173 -6.45 26.50 26.13
C SER A 173 -6.52 24.96 26.29
N ASP A 174 -6.86 24.48 27.49
CA ASP A 174 -6.91 23.07 27.86
C ASP A 174 -8.33 22.50 27.97
N GLY A 175 -9.34 23.25 27.55
CA GLY A 175 -10.72 22.80 27.49
C GLY A 175 -11.48 22.87 28.83
N LYS A 176 -10.87 23.38 29.89
CA LYS A 176 -11.51 23.46 31.22
C LYS A 176 -12.63 24.48 31.25
N PHE A 177 -13.73 24.11 31.92
CA PHE A 177 -14.86 24.96 32.18
C PHE A 177 -15.31 24.80 33.63
N ASN A 178 -16.01 25.84 34.15
CA ASN A 178 -16.60 25.82 35.50
C ASN A 178 -17.96 26.53 35.48
N PHE A 179 -18.99 25.88 36.02
CA PHE A 179 -20.25 26.50 36.38
C PHE A 179 -20.15 26.93 37.84
N GLU A 180 -20.24 28.24 38.11
CA GLU A 180 -20.04 28.79 39.43
C GLU A 180 -21.36 29.03 40.13
N GLN A 181 -21.50 28.54 41.38
CA GLN A 181 -22.59 28.78 42.29
C GLN A 181 -24.00 28.58 41.70
N ILE A 182 -24.16 27.56 40.88
CA ILE A 182 -25.45 27.22 40.27
C ILE A 182 -26.38 26.51 41.22
N ASN A 183 -27.69 26.65 40.99
CA ASN A 183 -28.72 25.95 41.74
C ASN A 183 -29.38 24.87 40.87
N LEU A 184 -29.25 23.62 41.25
CA LEU A 184 -29.87 22.49 40.57
C LEU A 184 -31.11 21.98 41.29
N VAL A 185 -32.14 21.70 40.52
CA VAL A 185 -33.39 21.08 40.97
C VAL A 185 -33.60 19.69 40.36
N SER A 186 -32.81 19.32 39.38
CA SER A 186 -32.70 17.94 38.85
C SER A 186 -31.26 17.45 38.90
N PRO A 187 -31.00 16.18 39.26
CA PRO A 187 -29.66 15.62 39.18
C PRO A 187 -29.27 15.29 37.73
N TYR A 188 -30.20 15.20 36.81
CA TYR A 188 -29.98 14.75 35.45
C TYR A 188 -29.86 15.92 34.52
N VAL A 189 -28.76 15.94 33.76
CA VAL A 189 -28.46 17.08 32.89
C VAL A 189 -28.00 16.61 31.51
N ARG A 190 -28.36 17.38 30.49
CA ARG A 190 -27.73 17.32 29.18
C ARG A 190 -26.77 18.51 29.08
N VAL A 191 -25.56 18.23 28.61
CA VAL A 191 -24.52 19.23 28.42
C VAL A 191 -24.12 19.31 26.95
N GLU A 192 -23.93 20.53 26.47
CA GLU A 192 -23.50 20.85 25.12
C GLU A 192 -22.27 21.75 25.19
N ALA A 193 -21.14 21.30 24.63
CA ALA A 193 -19.94 22.12 24.42
C ALA A 193 -19.84 22.49 22.94
N TYR A 194 -19.76 23.78 22.62
CA TYR A 194 -19.73 24.29 21.26
C TYR A 194 -18.60 25.29 21.07
N GLY A 195 -17.61 24.95 20.23
CA GLY A 195 -16.45 25.78 20.04
C GLY A 195 -15.42 25.23 19.07
N PHE A 196 -14.30 25.92 18.93
CA PHE A 196 -13.12 25.44 18.26
C PHE A 196 -12.28 24.55 19.19
N TYR A 197 -11.51 23.61 18.62
CA TYR A 197 -10.65 22.69 19.36
C TYR A 197 -9.25 22.60 18.73
N ALA A 198 -8.27 22.15 19.48
CA ALA A 198 -6.96 21.79 18.95
C ALA A 198 -7.07 20.49 18.16
N ASN A 199 -6.72 20.55 16.87
CA ASN A 199 -6.89 19.44 15.96
C ASN A 199 -5.66 18.52 16.01
N GLU A 200 -5.83 17.28 16.45
CA GLU A 200 -4.78 16.28 16.60
C GLU A 200 -4.11 15.88 15.28
N PHE A 201 -4.80 16.00 14.14
CA PHE A 201 -4.23 15.68 12.81
C PHE A 201 -3.27 16.76 12.30
N THR A 202 -3.50 18.03 12.68
CA THR A 202 -2.78 19.16 12.11
C THR A 202 -1.94 19.96 13.13
N ALA A 203 -2.08 19.66 14.43
CA ALA A 203 -1.53 20.43 15.56
C ALA A 203 -2.01 21.89 15.63
N SER A 204 -2.99 22.28 14.82
CA SER A 204 -3.51 23.63 14.71
C SER A 204 -4.96 23.74 15.22
N LEU A 205 -5.52 24.95 15.20
CA LEU A 205 -6.94 25.16 15.49
C LEU A 205 -7.81 24.46 14.45
N SER A 206 -8.94 23.88 14.85
CA SER A 206 -9.94 23.32 13.93
C SER A 206 -10.47 24.40 12.98
N LYS A 207 -10.79 24.01 11.74
CA LYS A 207 -11.31 24.93 10.72
C LYS A 207 -12.79 25.29 10.91
N SER A 208 -13.51 24.48 11.70
CA SER A 208 -14.94 24.64 11.97
C SER A 208 -15.23 24.45 13.44
N LEU A 209 -16.31 25.04 13.88
CA LEU A 209 -16.88 24.81 15.20
C LEU A 209 -17.42 23.40 15.30
N VAL A 210 -17.29 22.81 16.47
CA VAL A 210 -17.75 21.45 16.79
C VAL A 210 -18.65 21.49 18.00
N LYS A 211 -19.73 20.69 17.96
CA LYS A 211 -20.69 20.55 19.05
C LYS A 211 -20.61 19.13 19.61
N LEU A 212 -20.22 18.99 20.87
CA LEU A 212 -20.25 17.71 21.56
C LEU A 212 -21.31 17.73 22.68
N ASN A 213 -21.91 16.56 22.92
CA ASN A 213 -22.95 16.38 23.91
C ASN A 213 -22.53 15.39 25.01
N ALA A 214 -23.13 15.54 26.19
CA ALA A 214 -23.07 14.56 27.27
C ALA A 214 -24.43 14.48 27.97
N VAL A 215 -24.77 13.34 28.53
CA VAL A 215 -25.89 13.15 29.46
C VAL A 215 -25.30 12.66 30.78
N VAL A 216 -25.48 13.42 31.85
CA VAL A 216 -24.76 13.25 33.11
C VAL A 216 -25.71 13.18 34.30
N ASP A 217 -25.38 12.33 35.28
CA ASP A 217 -26.03 12.26 36.59
C ASP A 217 -25.17 13.01 37.63
N LEU A 218 -25.61 14.17 38.03
CA LEU A 218 -24.95 15.07 39.00
C LEU A 218 -25.38 14.77 40.45
N SER A 219 -26.10 13.67 40.73
CA SER A 219 -26.59 13.35 42.11
C SER A 219 -25.46 13.21 43.12
N LYS A 220 -24.27 12.75 42.65
CA LYS A 220 -23.12 12.43 43.51
C LYS A 220 -21.78 12.93 42.97
N ARG A 221 -21.77 13.87 42.00
CA ARG A 221 -20.53 14.40 41.44
C ARG A 221 -20.58 15.91 41.25
N ASP A 222 -19.41 16.53 41.26
CA ASP A 222 -19.18 17.95 41.00
C ASP A 222 -18.28 18.17 39.77
N SER A 223 -18.02 17.12 39.02
CA SER A 223 -17.23 17.22 37.80
C SER A 223 -17.64 16.20 36.77
N PHE A 224 -17.46 16.55 35.48
CA PHE A 224 -17.66 15.68 34.33
C PHE A 224 -16.94 16.23 33.10
N ASN A 225 -16.62 15.35 32.15
CA ASN A 225 -16.03 15.73 30.86
C ASN A 225 -17.07 15.63 29.75
N VAL A 226 -16.89 16.42 28.69
CA VAL A 226 -17.63 16.35 27.43
C VAL A 226 -16.65 15.97 26.33
N ASN A 227 -16.81 14.77 25.77
CA ASN A 227 -15.87 14.19 24.81
C ASN A 227 -16.58 13.40 23.71
N MET A 228 -15.81 12.79 22.77
CA MET A 228 -16.39 11.98 21.69
C MET A 228 -17.19 10.78 22.21
N LEU A 229 -16.75 10.12 23.27
CA LEU A 229 -17.49 8.99 23.83
C LEU A 229 -18.79 9.43 24.51
N THR A 230 -18.79 10.55 25.23
CA THR A 230 -20.03 11.10 25.80
C THR A 230 -21.02 11.49 24.70
N HIS A 231 -20.52 12.09 23.61
CA HIS A 231 -21.33 12.48 22.46
C HIS A 231 -22.00 11.29 21.80
N MET A 232 -21.24 10.22 21.51
CA MET A 232 -21.77 9.01 20.87
C MET A 232 -22.63 8.17 21.79
N ALA A 233 -22.37 8.19 23.11
CA ALA A 233 -23.14 7.43 24.09
C ALA A 233 -24.46 8.13 24.48
N ALA A 234 -24.57 9.45 24.39
CA ALA A 234 -25.72 10.22 24.86
C ALA A 234 -27.07 9.71 24.29
N PRO A 235 -27.24 9.48 22.97
CA PRO A 235 -28.49 8.93 22.42
C PRO A 235 -28.83 7.55 22.98
N ARG A 236 -27.82 6.70 23.23
CA ARG A 236 -27.99 5.37 23.80
C ARG A 236 -28.39 5.42 25.27
N VAL A 237 -27.78 6.30 26.08
CA VAL A 237 -28.16 6.53 27.47
C VAL A 237 -29.64 6.90 27.54
N MET A 238 -30.08 7.88 26.76
CA MET A 238 -31.48 8.32 26.73
C MET A 238 -32.42 7.18 26.36
N LYS A 239 -32.08 6.37 25.37
CA LYS A 239 -32.88 5.21 24.98
C LYS A 239 -32.96 4.14 26.07
N LEU A 240 -31.84 3.82 26.72
CA LEU A 240 -31.81 2.86 27.81
C LEU A 240 -32.63 3.29 29.00
N VAL A 241 -32.64 4.57 29.34
CA VAL A 241 -33.50 5.13 30.40
C VAL A 241 -34.97 5.07 29.99
N GLU A 242 -35.31 5.41 28.76
CA GLU A 242 -36.68 5.28 28.23
C GLU A 242 -37.19 3.84 28.31
N ASP A 243 -36.37 2.87 27.84
CA ASP A 243 -36.73 1.45 27.84
C ASP A 243 -36.87 0.84 29.26
N SER A 244 -36.14 1.38 30.23
CA SER A 244 -36.24 0.97 31.65
C SER A 244 -37.48 1.51 32.37
N GLY A 245 -38.28 2.36 31.71
CA GLY A 245 -39.41 3.03 32.33
C GLY A 245 -39.01 4.01 33.42
N ASN A 246 -37.83 4.63 33.31
CA ASN A 246 -37.20 5.55 34.27
C ASN A 246 -36.85 4.93 35.63
N ASN A 247 -36.86 3.59 35.75
CA ASN A 247 -36.58 2.91 37.01
C ASN A 247 -35.08 2.70 37.28
N GLN A 248 -34.22 3.02 36.28
CA GLN A 248 -32.76 2.87 36.40
C GLN A 248 -32.07 4.22 36.36
N PRO A 249 -31.13 4.50 37.28
CA PRO A 249 -30.37 5.75 37.29
C PRO A 249 -29.56 5.93 36.00
N ILE A 250 -29.44 7.17 35.54
CA ILE A 250 -28.60 7.52 34.36
C ILE A 250 -27.19 6.95 34.51
N GLY A 251 -26.58 7.08 35.70
CA GLY A 251 -25.20 6.61 35.90
C GLY A 251 -25.03 5.10 35.68
N SER A 252 -26.04 4.25 35.88
CA SER A 252 -25.97 2.82 35.54
C SER A 252 -26.14 2.57 34.03
N GLN A 253 -26.86 3.43 33.32
CA GLN A 253 -27.05 3.36 31.88
C GLN A 253 -25.83 3.94 31.10
N SER A 254 -25.14 4.94 31.66
CA SER A 254 -23.93 5.53 31.06
C SER A 254 -22.83 4.49 30.85
N GLY A 255 -22.56 3.65 31.85
CA GLY A 255 -21.56 2.58 31.71
C GLY A 255 -21.95 1.52 30.66
N ARG A 256 -23.23 1.20 30.54
CA ARG A 256 -23.73 0.29 29.50
C ARG A 256 -23.62 0.90 28.11
N ALA A 257 -24.04 2.15 27.95
CA ALA A 257 -23.94 2.88 26.68
C ALA A 257 -22.49 3.05 26.23
N LEU A 258 -21.57 3.31 27.17
CA LEU A 258 -20.13 3.35 26.87
C LEU A 258 -19.64 2.00 26.33
N ASN A 259 -20.01 0.89 26.95
CA ASN A 259 -19.63 -0.44 26.47
C ASN A 259 -20.23 -0.75 25.08
N ASP A 260 -21.49 -0.36 24.83
CA ASP A 260 -22.14 -0.51 23.53
C ASP A 260 -21.40 0.27 22.43
N VAL A 261 -20.96 1.51 22.72
CA VAL A 261 -20.12 2.30 21.80
C VAL A 261 -18.77 1.63 21.58
N LEU A 262 -18.04 1.31 22.65
CA LEU A 262 -16.68 0.75 22.53
C LEU A 262 -16.67 -0.60 21.80
N SER A 263 -17.64 -1.48 22.12
CA SER A 263 -17.76 -2.80 21.47
C SER A 263 -18.05 -2.68 19.97
N SER A 264 -18.77 -1.64 19.54
CA SER A 264 -19.05 -1.35 18.12
C SER A 264 -17.76 -1.06 17.33
N PHE A 265 -16.72 -0.59 18.02
CA PHE A 265 -15.36 -0.40 17.46
C PHE A 265 -14.39 -1.54 17.81
N GLY A 266 -14.90 -2.68 18.31
CA GLY A 266 -14.08 -3.83 18.70
C GLY A 266 -13.17 -3.55 19.90
N ILE A 267 -13.53 -2.57 20.75
CA ILE A 267 -12.78 -2.20 21.95
C ILE A 267 -13.47 -2.83 23.18
N SER A 268 -12.74 -3.64 23.93
CA SER A 268 -13.21 -4.27 25.17
C SER A 268 -12.29 -3.87 26.32
N LEU A 269 -12.84 -3.15 27.31
CA LEU A 269 -12.12 -2.60 28.47
C LEU A 269 -12.55 -3.25 29.80
N GLY A 270 -13.08 -4.46 29.77
CA GLY A 270 -13.50 -5.21 30.96
C GLY A 270 -12.50 -6.27 31.34
N GLY A 271 -12.32 -6.54 32.66
CA GLY A 271 -11.40 -7.51 33.22
C GLY A 271 -11.49 -8.90 32.58
N ALA A 272 -10.33 -9.56 32.49
CA ALA A 272 -10.01 -10.80 31.85
C ALA A 272 -11.17 -11.77 31.60
N SER A 273 -11.71 -11.79 30.41
CA SER A 273 -12.39 -12.96 29.87
C SER A 273 -11.30 -13.85 29.25
N THR A 274 -10.82 -14.81 30.06
CA THR A 274 -10.14 -15.99 29.52
C THR A 274 -11.20 -16.85 28.82
N GLY A 275 -11.48 -16.56 27.57
CA GLY A 275 -12.41 -17.31 26.74
C GLY A 275 -11.82 -17.52 25.37
N GLY A 276 -11.17 -18.67 25.16
CA GLY A 276 -10.69 -19.13 23.87
C GLY A 276 -11.82 -19.16 22.84
N PHE A 277 -11.46 -18.88 21.61
CA PHE A 277 -12.24 -19.11 20.41
C PHE A 277 -12.65 -20.58 20.37
N ASN A 278 -13.89 -20.89 20.75
CA ASN A 278 -14.54 -22.16 20.41
C ASN A 278 -15.79 -21.82 19.60
N GLY A 279 -15.73 -22.11 18.32
CA GLY A 279 -16.91 -22.12 17.47
C GLY A 279 -17.95 -23.13 18.01
N GLY A 280 -19.05 -22.60 18.52
CA GLY A 280 -20.18 -23.37 18.96
C GLY A 280 -21.42 -22.50 18.97
N TRP A 281 -22.40 -22.86 18.19
CA TRP A 281 -23.75 -22.30 18.23
C TRP A 281 -24.37 -22.56 19.62
N GLY A 282 -24.44 -21.52 20.45
CA GLY A 282 -25.08 -21.56 21.73
C GLY A 282 -25.70 -20.20 22.03
N PHE A 283 -27.04 -20.17 22.10
CA PHE A 283 -27.78 -19.06 22.68
C PHE A 283 -27.48 -19.02 24.20
N GLY A 284 -26.45 -18.25 24.56
CA GLY A 284 -26.11 -17.93 25.93
C GLY A 284 -26.24 -16.44 26.13
N HIS A 285 -27.15 -16.00 27.02
CA HIS A 285 -27.14 -14.66 27.57
C HIS A 285 -25.78 -14.47 28.28
N GLY A 286 -24.79 -13.91 27.56
CA GLY A 286 -23.49 -13.54 28.09
C GLY A 286 -23.68 -12.45 29.14
N GLY A 287 -23.21 -12.68 30.37
CA GLY A 287 -23.18 -11.67 31.40
C GLY A 287 -22.44 -10.44 30.91
N GLN A 288 -23.13 -9.31 30.83
CA GLN A 288 -22.54 -8.02 30.48
C GLN A 288 -21.56 -7.61 31.58
N THR A 289 -20.28 -7.52 31.25
CA THR A 289 -19.32 -6.83 32.11
C THR A 289 -19.62 -5.33 32.01
N THR A 290 -20.22 -4.78 33.07
CA THR A 290 -20.41 -3.34 33.18
C THR A 290 -19.06 -2.67 33.34
N SER A 291 -18.78 -1.66 32.51
CA SER A 291 -17.63 -0.75 32.70
C SER A 291 -17.71 -0.10 34.09
N ASN A 292 -16.60 -0.04 34.81
CA ASN A 292 -16.53 0.67 36.08
C ASN A 292 -16.39 2.19 35.92
N LYS A 293 -16.18 2.69 34.67
CA LYS A 293 -16.12 4.13 34.34
C LYS A 293 -17.29 4.49 33.44
N ALA A 294 -17.79 5.71 33.60
CA ALA A 294 -18.70 6.33 32.64
C ALA A 294 -17.91 7.17 31.63
N ALA A 295 -18.50 7.46 30.46
CA ALA A 295 -17.82 8.21 29.40
C ALA A 295 -17.39 9.63 29.87
N GLU A 296 -18.16 10.21 30.74
CA GLU A 296 -17.92 11.54 31.36
C GLU A 296 -16.77 11.54 32.40
N ASP A 297 -16.23 10.37 32.75
CA ASP A 297 -15.07 10.24 33.67
C ASP A 297 -13.75 10.09 32.91
N ILE A 298 -13.78 10.10 31.56
CA ILE A 298 -12.65 9.80 30.72
C ILE A 298 -12.10 11.09 30.12
N SER A 299 -10.76 11.26 30.15
CA SER A 299 -10.04 12.36 29.49
C SER A 299 -9.17 11.83 28.34
N LEU A 300 -8.90 12.68 27.36
CA LEU A 300 -7.98 12.40 26.23
C LEU A 300 -6.54 12.16 26.68
N PHE A 301 -6.12 12.76 27.80
CA PHE A 301 -4.79 12.63 28.35
C PHE A 301 -4.80 11.70 29.55
N GLY A 302 -3.89 10.72 29.54
CA GLY A 302 -3.78 9.71 30.59
C GLY A 302 -3.02 8.51 30.11
N THR A 303 -2.75 7.58 31.02
CA THR A 303 -2.00 6.36 30.73
C THR A 303 -2.88 5.12 30.69
N ASP A 304 -4.17 5.25 31.01
CA ASP A 304 -5.10 4.13 31.10
C ASP A 304 -5.74 3.79 29.72
N ASP A 305 -6.33 2.60 29.64
CA ASP A 305 -6.94 2.09 28.42
C ASP A 305 -8.25 2.81 28.05
N TYR A 306 -8.93 3.47 28.99
CA TYR A 306 -10.12 4.25 28.71
C TYR A 306 -9.75 5.55 27.96
N SER A 307 -8.69 6.23 28.39
CA SER A 307 -8.12 7.37 27.66
C SER A 307 -7.63 6.97 26.28
N ALA A 308 -6.99 5.79 26.14
CA ALA A 308 -6.59 5.24 24.87
C ALA A 308 -7.78 4.97 23.93
N ALA A 309 -8.88 4.42 24.47
CA ALA A 309 -10.11 4.16 23.71
C ALA A 309 -10.80 5.46 23.26
N LEU A 310 -10.89 6.46 24.14
CA LEU A 310 -11.45 7.77 23.80
C LEU A 310 -10.67 8.42 22.63
N LEU A 311 -9.35 8.46 22.74
CA LEU A 311 -8.53 9.05 21.68
C LEU A 311 -8.62 8.23 20.38
N ALA A 312 -8.65 6.90 20.46
CA ALA A 312 -8.83 6.06 19.29
C ALA A 312 -10.15 6.34 18.56
N VAL A 313 -11.29 6.36 19.29
CA VAL A 313 -12.60 6.69 18.68
C VAL A 313 -12.60 8.10 18.10
N SER A 314 -12.00 9.07 18.80
CA SER A 314 -11.84 10.44 18.29
C SER A 314 -11.08 10.49 16.97
N VAL A 315 -9.95 9.78 16.88
CA VAL A 315 -9.14 9.68 15.65
C VAL A 315 -9.91 8.96 14.54
N MET A 316 -10.60 7.85 14.86
CA MET A 316 -11.41 7.10 13.90
C MET A 316 -12.49 7.97 13.27
N MET A 317 -13.24 8.73 14.06
CA MET A 317 -14.28 9.62 13.54
C MET A 317 -13.69 10.69 12.64
N GLN A 318 -12.63 11.34 13.06
CA GLN A 318 -12.02 12.41 12.27
C GLN A 318 -11.34 11.90 11.00
N SER A 319 -10.79 10.69 10.98
CA SER A 319 -10.17 10.09 9.80
C SER A 319 -11.14 9.89 8.64
N TYR A 320 -12.42 9.69 8.93
CA TYR A 320 -13.45 9.55 7.91
C TYR A 320 -13.67 10.82 7.10
N ALA A 321 -13.59 11.99 7.74
CA ALA A 321 -13.74 13.29 7.09
C ALA A 321 -12.77 14.33 7.69
N PRO A 322 -11.46 14.25 7.41
CA PRO A 322 -10.45 15.07 8.10
C PRO A 322 -10.59 16.57 7.87
N ASN A 323 -11.20 16.98 6.76
CA ASN A 323 -11.47 18.37 6.39
C ASN A 323 -12.97 18.70 6.33
N GLY A 324 -13.83 17.78 6.77
CA GLY A 324 -15.28 17.87 6.63
C GLY A 324 -16.02 17.71 7.95
N ASN A 325 -17.31 17.43 7.84
CA ASN A 325 -18.20 17.24 8.98
C ASN A 325 -18.12 15.79 9.50
N PHE A 326 -17.07 15.46 10.25
CA PHE A 326 -16.92 14.15 10.89
C PHE A 326 -18.01 13.89 11.95
N LEU A 327 -18.60 14.93 12.53
CA LEU A 327 -19.68 14.77 13.50
C LEU A 327 -20.93 14.18 12.89
N ALA A 328 -21.31 14.57 11.68
CA ALA A 328 -22.46 13.95 11.02
C ALA A 328 -22.29 12.45 10.84
N TYR A 329 -21.06 11.97 10.65
CA TYR A 329 -20.77 10.55 10.61
C TYR A 329 -20.80 9.91 12.01
N ALA A 330 -20.27 10.60 13.02
CA ALA A 330 -20.37 10.14 14.41
C ALA A 330 -21.84 10.09 14.88
N ASP A 331 -22.66 11.09 14.52
CA ASP A 331 -24.11 11.12 14.79
C ASP A 331 -24.83 9.92 14.13
N GLN A 332 -24.51 9.64 12.87
CA GLN A 332 -25.09 8.49 12.14
C GLN A 332 -24.79 7.16 12.85
N ILE A 333 -23.55 6.96 13.30
CA ILE A 333 -23.15 5.76 14.04
C ILE A 333 -23.82 5.73 15.41
N ALA A 334 -23.89 6.88 16.11
CA ALA A 334 -24.53 6.97 17.41
C ALA A 334 -26.04 6.68 17.34
N ASP A 335 -26.71 7.10 16.26
CA ASP A 335 -28.13 6.78 16.01
C ASP A 335 -28.36 5.29 15.75
N ASP A 336 -27.43 4.62 15.03
CA ASP A 336 -27.50 3.17 14.85
C ASP A 336 -27.33 2.43 16.19
N ILE A 337 -26.29 2.78 16.96
CA ILE A 337 -26.02 2.21 18.30
C ILE A 337 -27.19 2.49 19.26
N ARG A 338 -27.88 3.62 19.15
CA ARG A 338 -29.01 4.00 19.98
C ARG A 338 -30.05 2.89 20.04
N GLY A 339 -30.35 2.23 18.93
CA GLY A 339 -31.39 1.23 18.81
C GLY A 339 -31.13 -0.03 19.65
N ASP A 340 -30.16 -0.81 19.28
CA ASP A 340 -29.87 -2.13 19.88
C ASP A 340 -28.51 -2.19 20.62
N GLY A 341 -27.73 -1.13 20.57
CA GLY A 341 -26.40 -1.05 21.19
C GLY A 341 -25.28 -1.54 20.30
N ASN A 342 -25.51 -1.67 18.98
CA ASN A 342 -24.51 -2.15 18.04
C ASN A 342 -24.51 -1.32 16.77
N TRP A 343 -23.33 -1.03 16.23
CA TRP A 343 -23.18 -0.48 14.90
C TRP A 343 -23.26 -1.58 13.85
N GLY A 344 -24.39 -1.70 13.14
CA GLY A 344 -24.71 -2.78 12.21
C GLY A 344 -24.17 -2.59 10.79
N ASP A 345 -23.74 -1.39 10.39
CA ASP A 345 -23.31 -1.07 9.02
C ASP A 345 -21.92 -1.63 8.70
N ASN A 346 -21.87 -2.83 8.12
CA ASN A 346 -20.63 -3.48 7.73
C ASN A 346 -19.90 -2.74 6.58
N ALA A 347 -20.62 -2.08 5.66
CA ALA A 347 -20.02 -1.31 4.60
C ALA A 347 -19.38 -0.02 5.13
N GLY A 348 -20.05 0.65 6.09
CA GLY A 348 -19.48 1.79 6.80
C GLY A 348 -18.25 1.41 7.61
N LYS A 349 -18.28 0.25 8.30
CA LYS A 349 -17.09 -0.29 8.99
C LYS A 349 -15.92 -0.54 8.04
N ALA A 350 -16.15 -1.16 6.88
CA ALA A 350 -15.12 -1.40 5.89
C ALA A 350 -14.53 -0.09 5.37
N LYS A 351 -15.36 0.88 5.02
CA LYS A 351 -14.92 2.19 4.55
C LYS A 351 -14.11 2.98 5.59
N LEU A 352 -14.51 2.91 6.86
CA LEU A 352 -13.72 3.49 7.96
C LEU A 352 -12.38 2.76 8.10
N ALA A 353 -12.39 1.42 8.07
CA ALA A 353 -11.19 0.62 8.16
C ALA A 353 -10.21 0.89 7.00
N ASP A 354 -10.70 1.15 5.78
CA ASP A 354 -9.86 1.57 4.65
C ASP A 354 -9.13 2.88 4.92
N LYS A 355 -9.83 3.87 5.49
CA LYS A 355 -9.20 5.15 5.86
C LYS A 355 -8.13 4.99 6.94
N LEU A 356 -8.41 4.16 7.94
CA LEU A 356 -7.49 3.92 9.06
C LEU A 356 -6.29 3.07 8.64
N LEU A 357 -6.49 2.09 7.77
CA LEU A 357 -5.42 1.32 7.17
C LEU A 357 -4.39 2.21 6.47
N MET A 358 -4.86 3.13 5.62
CA MET A 358 -3.96 4.06 4.92
C MET A 358 -3.34 5.08 5.88
N LEU A 359 -4.10 5.61 6.83
CA LEU A 359 -3.58 6.51 7.86
C LEU A 359 -2.41 5.87 8.64
N ASP A 360 -2.57 4.61 9.08
CA ASP A 360 -1.53 3.86 9.79
C ASP A 360 -0.34 3.54 8.88
N ALA A 361 -0.61 3.04 7.67
CA ALA A 361 0.42 2.66 6.70
C ALA A 361 1.31 3.84 6.25
N GLU A 362 0.78 5.06 6.27
CA GLU A 362 1.49 6.30 5.94
C GLU A 362 2.15 6.97 7.17
N GLY A 363 2.10 6.34 8.34
CA GLY A 363 2.67 6.87 9.58
C GLY A 363 1.86 7.99 10.22
N GLY A 364 0.58 8.13 9.84
CA GLY A 364 -0.32 9.18 10.33
C GLY A 364 -0.59 9.07 11.83
N LEU A 365 -0.65 7.86 12.38
CA LEU A 365 -0.87 7.66 13.83
C LEU A 365 0.29 8.24 14.65
N GLU A 366 1.53 8.00 14.23
CA GLU A 366 2.72 8.56 14.87
C GLU A 366 2.75 10.09 14.79
N LYS A 367 2.30 10.66 13.66
CA LYS A 367 2.16 12.11 13.50
C LYS A 367 1.13 12.69 14.47
N ILE A 368 -0.02 12.04 14.63
CA ILE A 368 -1.05 12.44 15.62
C ILE A 368 -0.47 12.43 17.03
N ARG A 369 0.24 11.37 17.42
CA ARG A 369 0.92 11.29 18.72
C ARG A 369 1.84 12.48 18.96
N LYS A 370 2.74 12.77 18.02
CA LYS A 370 3.68 13.91 18.10
C LYS A 370 2.97 15.25 18.20
N ASN A 371 1.87 15.43 17.46
CA ASN A 371 1.05 16.63 17.53
C ASN A 371 0.50 16.83 18.95
N MET A 372 -0.07 15.78 19.54
CA MET A 372 -0.64 15.87 20.89
C MET A 372 0.42 16.07 21.98
N GLU A 373 1.56 15.37 21.88
CA GLU A 373 2.71 15.55 22.78
C GLU A 373 3.23 17.00 22.75
N SER A 374 3.16 17.66 21.58
CA SER A 374 3.59 19.06 21.44
C SER A 374 2.76 20.05 22.26
N TRP A 375 1.52 19.69 22.63
CA TRP A 375 0.65 20.54 23.44
C TRP A 375 1.02 20.54 24.93
N LYS A 376 1.76 19.53 25.40
CA LYS A 376 2.25 19.42 26.80
C LYS A 376 1.12 19.48 27.86
N LEU A 377 -0.04 18.90 27.54
CA LEU A 377 -1.22 18.87 28.41
C LEU A 377 -1.34 17.61 29.27
N GLY A 378 -0.51 16.60 29.03
CA GLY A 378 -0.50 15.34 29.73
C GLY A 378 0.10 14.23 28.88
N ASP A 379 0.11 13.01 29.43
CA ASP A 379 0.56 11.82 28.73
C ASP A 379 -0.41 11.44 27.62
N VAL A 380 0.12 11.15 26.43
CA VAL A 380 -0.68 10.68 25.30
C VAL A 380 -0.84 9.15 25.42
N PRO A 381 -2.07 8.64 25.56
CA PRO A 381 -2.30 7.21 25.76
C PRO A 381 -1.97 6.39 24.52
N ASN A 382 -1.85 5.07 24.69
CA ASN A 382 -1.56 4.13 23.56
C ASN A 382 -2.85 3.84 22.77
N PHE A 383 -3.30 4.82 22.01
CA PHE A 383 -4.53 4.75 21.20
C PHE A 383 -4.35 3.93 19.92
N GLU A 384 -3.13 3.86 19.38
CA GLU A 384 -2.81 3.21 18.10
C GLU A 384 -3.21 1.73 18.12
N LYS A 385 -3.11 1.07 19.26
CA LYS A 385 -3.50 -0.34 19.40
C LYS A 385 -4.97 -0.57 19.07
N HIS A 386 -5.86 0.33 19.49
CA HIS A 386 -7.29 0.22 19.22
C HIS A 386 -7.63 0.55 17.78
N VAL A 387 -6.99 1.58 17.21
CA VAL A 387 -7.13 1.90 15.78
C VAL A 387 -6.67 0.72 14.92
N ARG A 388 -5.50 0.15 15.20
CA ARG A 388 -4.97 -1.02 14.50
C ARG A 388 -5.85 -2.24 14.65
N ASN A 389 -6.34 -2.52 15.86
CA ASN A 389 -7.24 -3.64 16.09
C ASN A 389 -8.53 -3.52 15.28
N PHE A 390 -9.10 -2.32 15.18
CA PHE A 390 -10.32 -2.11 14.41
C PHE A 390 -10.12 -2.43 12.93
N TRP A 391 -9.15 -1.80 12.25
CA TRP A 391 -8.99 -2.02 10.81
C TRP A 391 -8.44 -3.43 10.49
N THR A 392 -7.55 -3.99 11.33
CA THR A 392 -7.03 -5.35 11.11
C THR A 392 -8.14 -6.39 11.23
N SER A 393 -8.98 -6.33 12.26
CA SER A 393 -10.09 -7.25 12.44
C SER A 393 -11.14 -7.11 11.33
N THR A 394 -11.45 -5.87 10.92
CA THR A 394 -12.44 -5.60 9.86
C THR A 394 -11.98 -6.14 8.50
N HIS A 395 -10.69 -6.11 8.21
CA HIS A 395 -10.12 -6.57 6.94
C HIS A 395 -9.59 -8.02 6.95
N GLY A 396 -9.73 -8.73 8.06
CA GLY A 396 -9.30 -10.12 8.20
C GLY A 396 -7.79 -10.29 8.32
N PHE A 397 -7.09 -9.28 8.86
CA PHE A 397 -5.68 -9.39 9.21
C PHE A 397 -5.54 -9.98 10.62
N GLU A 398 -4.51 -10.81 10.79
CA GLU A 398 -4.11 -11.28 12.12
C GLU A 398 -3.28 -10.20 12.83
N SER A 399 -3.14 -10.32 14.15
CA SER A 399 -2.24 -9.43 14.90
C SER A 399 -0.81 -9.56 14.38
N CYS A 400 -0.15 -8.43 14.13
CA CYS A 400 1.26 -8.42 13.74
C CYS A 400 2.15 -8.68 14.96
N ASN A 401 2.81 -9.83 14.98
CA ASN A 401 3.67 -10.31 16.06
C ASN A 401 4.85 -11.14 15.51
N ALA A 402 5.62 -11.75 16.38
CA ALA A 402 6.79 -12.54 15.97
C ALA A 402 6.45 -13.73 15.04
N MET A 403 5.26 -14.33 15.17
CA MET A 403 4.84 -15.45 14.31
C MET A 403 4.38 -15.00 12.93
N THR A 404 3.82 -13.81 12.83
CA THR A 404 3.33 -13.23 11.57
C THR A 404 4.33 -12.28 10.91
N ASN A 405 5.49 -12.06 11.54
CA ASN A 405 6.52 -11.18 11.01
C ASN A 405 6.97 -11.59 9.60
N GLY A 406 7.01 -10.63 8.68
CA GLY A 406 7.33 -10.86 7.27
C GLY A 406 6.16 -11.45 6.45
N MET A 407 5.00 -11.73 7.06
CA MET A 407 3.82 -12.19 6.34
C MET A 407 3.29 -11.05 5.46
N VAL A 408 3.03 -11.35 4.19
CA VAL A 408 2.45 -10.41 3.23
C VAL A 408 0.99 -10.80 2.97
N LYS A 409 0.07 -9.86 3.15
CA LYS A 409 -1.38 -10.04 2.95
C LYS A 409 -1.99 -8.94 2.09
N HIS A 410 -3.14 -9.21 1.54
CA HIS A 410 -4.05 -8.25 0.91
C HIS A 410 -5.35 -8.18 1.73
N VAL A 411 -6.15 -7.13 1.51
CA VAL A 411 -7.43 -6.95 2.20
C VAL A 411 -8.38 -8.09 1.82
N GLY A 412 -8.90 -8.80 2.82
CA GLY A 412 -9.81 -9.93 2.67
C GLY A 412 -11.30 -9.57 2.71
N ASN A 413 -11.65 -8.35 3.12
CA ASN A 413 -13.02 -7.88 3.24
C ASN A 413 -13.55 -7.40 1.88
N SER A 414 -14.57 -8.06 1.33
CA SER A 414 -15.17 -7.73 0.03
C SER A 414 -15.91 -6.38 -0.03
N GLN A 415 -16.16 -5.74 1.12
CA GLN A 415 -16.74 -4.40 1.21
C GLN A 415 -15.70 -3.28 1.15
N SER A 416 -14.41 -3.61 1.20
CA SER A 416 -13.30 -2.67 1.13
C SER A 416 -13.02 -2.23 -0.30
N GLU A 417 -12.65 -0.95 -0.52
CA GLU A 417 -12.16 -0.44 -1.80
C GLU A 417 -10.81 -1.06 -2.21
N TYR A 418 -10.06 -1.62 -1.26
CA TYR A 418 -8.79 -2.31 -1.50
C TYR A 418 -8.93 -3.82 -1.66
N PHE A 419 -10.16 -4.34 -1.63
CA PHE A 419 -10.42 -5.75 -1.89
C PHE A 419 -10.16 -6.09 -3.36
N VAL A 420 -9.44 -7.20 -3.57
CA VAL A 420 -9.21 -7.72 -4.91
C VAL A 420 -9.71 -9.15 -4.98
N SER A 421 -10.72 -9.39 -5.82
CA SER A 421 -11.23 -10.73 -6.07
C SER A 421 -10.14 -11.65 -6.63
N TYR A 422 -10.12 -12.90 -6.20
CA TYR A 422 -9.20 -13.91 -6.71
C TYR A 422 -9.35 -14.14 -8.23
N TYR A 423 -10.56 -13.94 -8.74
CA TYR A 423 -10.90 -14.17 -10.16
C TYR A 423 -10.64 -12.97 -11.06
N GLU A 424 -10.62 -11.79 -10.50
CA GLU A 424 -10.25 -10.60 -11.24
C GLU A 424 -8.72 -10.44 -11.14
N GLN A 425 -8.04 -10.67 -12.26
CA GLN A 425 -6.64 -10.29 -12.42
C GLN A 425 -6.60 -8.82 -12.88
N PRO A 426 -6.67 -7.84 -11.99
CA PRO A 426 -6.52 -6.48 -12.42
C PRO A 426 -5.05 -6.26 -12.76
N GLU A 427 -4.79 -5.70 -13.92
CA GLU A 427 -3.48 -5.20 -14.34
C GLU A 427 -3.02 -3.98 -13.52
N GLY A 428 -3.62 -3.73 -12.37
CA GLY A 428 -3.32 -2.62 -11.50
C GLY A 428 -2.47 -3.01 -10.28
N PRO A 429 -1.77 -2.05 -9.67
CA PRO A 429 -0.95 -2.31 -8.50
C PRO A 429 -1.84 -2.71 -7.31
N ARG A 430 -1.85 -4.00 -6.98
CA ARG A 430 -2.50 -4.50 -5.76
C ARG A 430 -1.72 -4.01 -4.55
N ILE A 431 -2.37 -3.24 -3.69
CA ILE A 431 -1.77 -2.86 -2.42
C ILE A 431 -1.65 -4.12 -1.56
N ARG A 432 -0.43 -4.42 -1.14
CA ARG A 432 -0.13 -5.51 -0.23
C ARG A 432 0.50 -4.96 1.03
N PHE A 433 0.21 -5.59 2.14
CA PHE A 433 0.68 -5.19 3.46
C PHE A 433 1.57 -6.28 4.01
N ILE A 434 2.63 -5.85 4.71
CA ILE A 434 3.55 -6.75 5.39
C ILE A 434 3.49 -6.51 6.90
N CYS A 435 3.46 -7.57 7.69
CA CYS A 435 3.66 -7.46 9.12
C CYS A 435 5.13 -7.19 9.42
N ASP A 436 5.42 -6.04 9.98
CA ASP A 436 6.75 -5.66 10.45
C ASP A 436 6.84 -5.89 11.97
N GLY A 437 7.47 -6.98 12.35
CA GLY A 437 7.58 -7.38 13.76
C GLY A 437 8.41 -6.43 14.62
N SER A 438 9.24 -5.57 14.02
CA SER A 438 10.05 -4.58 14.74
C SER A 438 9.19 -3.46 15.33
N ILE A 439 8.16 -3.04 14.59
CA ILE A 439 7.17 -2.03 15.01
C ILE A 439 5.84 -2.65 15.45
N LYS A 440 5.70 -3.98 15.36
CA LYS A 440 4.47 -4.74 15.67
C LYS A 440 3.24 -4.19 14.96
N ALA A 441 3.40 -3.77 13.71
CA ALA A 441 2.34 -3.18 12.90
C ALA A 441 2.40 -3.68 11.46
N TRP A 442 1.24 -3.67 10.80
CA TRP A 442 1.16 -3.86 9.35
C TRP A 442 1.50 -2.54 8.65
N ARG A 443 2.27 -2.60 7.59
CA ARG A 443 2.56 -1.47 6.70
C ARG A 443 2.47 -1.88 5.25
N VAL A 444 2.43 -0.92 4.35
CA VAL A 444 2.50 -1.20 2.91
C VAL A 444 3.82 -1.93 2.60
N ALA A 445 3.71 -3.05 1.90
CA ALA A 445 4.88 -3.81 1.48
C ALA A 445 5.61 -3.09 0.34
N THR A 446 6.92 -3.00 0.43
CA THR A 446 7.78 -2.51 -0.65
C THR A 446 7.74 -3.47 -1.85
N ASP A 447 8.15 -3.02 -3.03
CA ASP A 447 8.24 -3.87 -4.22
C ASP A 447 9.16 -5.07 -3.97
N LEU A 448 10.28 -4.85 -3.29
CA LEU A 448 11.19 -5.93 -2.89
C LEU A 448 10.46 -7.00 -2.06
N GLU A 449 9.72 -6.60 -1.03
CA GLU A 449 9.01 -7.53 -0.15
C GLU A 449 7.89 -8.28 -0.86
N LYS A 450 7.13 -7.61 -1.74
CA LYS A 450 6.10 -8.24 -2.58
C LYS A 450 6.69 -9.30 -3.50
N ASP A 451 7.80 -8.97 -4.14
CA ASP A 451 8.41 -9.79 -5.17
C ASP A 451 9.23 -10.95 -4.61
N THR A 452 9.77 -10.79 -3.40
CA THR A 452 10.61 -11.83 -2.76
C THR A 452 9.87 -12.69 -1.75
N VAL A 453 8.59 -12.45 -1.54
CA VAL A 453 7.78 -13.23 -0.61
C VAL A 453 7.84 -14.73 -0.94
N GLY A 454 8.22 -15.54 0.06
CA GLY A 454 8.34 -16.99 -0.11
C GLY A 454 9.55 -17.46 -0.92
N PHE A 455 10.53 -16.60 -1.20
CA PHE A 455 11.80 -17.05 -1.80
C PHE A 455 12.63 -17.91 -0.85
N GLY A 456 12.49 -17.69 0.46
CA GLY A 456 13.35 -18.29 1.47
C GLY A 456 14.79 -17.80 1.39
N ALA A 457 15.71 -18.52 2.00
CA ALA A 457 17.12 -18.29 1.78
C ALA A 457 17.50 -18.74 0.35
N GLY A 458 18.44 -18.04 -0.26
CA GLY A 458 19.00 -18.49 -1.53
C GLY A 458 19.91 -19.72 -1.35
N ASP A 459 20.06 -20.50 -2.40
CA ASP A 459 20.87 -21.71 -2.39
C ASP A 459 22.38 -21.39 -2.45
N TYR A 460 22.74 -20.23 -3.05
CA TYR A 460 24.12 -19.77 -3.20
C TYR A 460 24.16 -18.24 -3.33
N ASP A 461 25.34 -17.66 -3.07
CA ASP A 461 25.57 -16.21 -3.24
C ASP A 461 25.46 -15.79 -4.69
N GLY A 462 24.75 -14.70 -4.96
CA GLY A 462 24.50 -14.24 -6.32
C GLY A 462 23.41 -14.99 -7.07
N GLN A 463 22.63 -15.86 -6.41
CA GLN A 463 21.45 -16.48 -7.03
C GLN A 463 20.45 -15.40 -7.49
N ILE A 464 19.93 -15.57 -8.71
CA ILE A 464 18.96 -14.62 -9.30
C ILE A 464 17.58 -15.30 -9.41
N LYS A 465 16.54 -14.60 -8.99
CA LYS A 465 15.15 -15.00 -9.19
C LYS A 465 14.32 -13.86 -9.78
N ASN A 466 13.30 -14.20 -10.55
CA ASN A 466 12.29 -13.24 -10.99
C ASN A 466 11.41 -12.85 -9.82
N GLY A 467 10.94 -11.60 -9.83
CA GLY A 467 9.92 -11.15 -8.87
C GLY A 467 8.63 -11.96 -8.97
N LYS A 468 7.97 -12.17 -7.85
CA LYS A 468 6.69 -12.91 -7.77
C LYS A 468 5.53 -12.14 -8.41
N ILE A 469 5.54 -10.83 -8.28
CA ILE A 469 4.50 -9.92 -8.78
C ILE A 469 5.01 -9.24 -10.05
N ASN A 470 6.21 -8.65 -9.99
CA ASN A 470 6.85 -7.98 -11.12
C ASN A 470 7.84 -8.97 -11.76
N THR A 471 7.34 -9.86 -12.61
CA THR A 471 8.13 -10.93 -13.22
C THR A 471 9.28 -10.44 -14.10
N ASP A 472 9.26 -9.20 -14.52
CA ASP A 472 10.31 -8.55 -15.29
C ASP A 472 11.46 -8.01 -14.43
N LYS A 473 11.26 -7.93 -13.10
CA LYS A 473 12.30 -7.55 -12.16
C LYS A 473 13.06 -8.78 -11.66
N PHE A 474 14.34 -8.60 -11.47
CA PHE A 474 15.23 -9.63 -10.94
C PHE A 474 15.74 -9.25 -9.56
N TYR A 475 15.90 -10.25 -8.72
CA TYR A 475 16.41 -10.13 -7.35
C TYR A 475 17.58 -11.06 -7.15
N VAL A 476 18.61 -10.56 -6.46
CA VAL A 476 19.86 -11.26 -6.18
C VAL A 476 19.95 -11.58 -4.71
N TYR A 477 20.33 -12.79 -4.39
CA TYR A 477 20.58 -13.23 -3.01
C TYR A 477 21.99 -12.86 -2.56
N GLU A 478 22.09 -12.16 -1.44
CA GLU A 478 23.37 -11.87 -0.77
C GLU A 478 23.52 -12.81 0.44
N GLN A 479 24.35 -13.82 0.31
CA GLN A 479 24.53 -14.83 1.36
C GLN A 479 25.08 -14.25 2.66
N SER A 480 25.97 -13.26 2.57
CA SER A 480 26.54 -12.56 3.73
C SER A 480 25.49 -11.85 4.57
N LYS A 481 24.43 -11.32 3.93
CA LYS A 481 23.30 -10.65 4.57
C LYS A 481 22.10 -11.58 4.77
N LYS A 482 22.12 -12.77 4.17
CA LYS A 482 20.99 -13.73 4.14
C LYS A 482 19.69 -13.10 3.64
N SER A 483 19.78 -12.22 2.67
CA SER A 483 18.65 -11.44 2.15
C SER A 483 18.71 -11.25 0.65
N TRP A 484 17.54 -11.02 0.05
CA TRP A 484 17.39 -10.67 -1.35
C TRP A 484 17.40 -9.15 -1.51
N ARG A 485 18.00 -8.67 -2.60
CA ARG A 485 17.93 -7.27 -3.05
C ARG A 485 17.59 -7.20 -4.53
N ALA A 486 17.12 -6.04 -4.98
CA ALA A 486 16.95 -5.81 -6.41
C ALA A 486 18.31 -5.95 -7.14
N ALA A 487 18.27 -6.57 -8.32
CA ALA A 487 19.43 -6.65 -9.19
C ALA A 487 19.78 -5.26 -9.73
N THR A 488 21.07 -5.02 -9.90
CA THR A 488 21.63 -3.79 -10.48
C THR A 488 22.34 -4.10 -11.80
N SER A 489 22.81 -3.08 -12.50
CA SER A 489 23.66 -3.24 -13.71
C SER A 489 24.98 -3.94 -13.44
N ASP A 490 25.41 -4.02 -12.16
CA ASP A 490 26.59 -4.79 -11.78
C ASP A 490 26.31 -6.30 -11.71
N ASP A 491 25.06 -6.68 -11.50
CA ASP A 491 24.60 -8.07 -11.42
C ASP A 491 24.16 -8.60 -12.79
N ILE A 492 23.41 -7.78 -13.54
CA ILE A 492 22.83 -8.14 -14.83
C ILE A 492 23.17 -7.07 -15.86
N GLN A 493 23.83 -7.50 -16.93
CA GLN A 493 24.11 -6.66 -18.10
C GLN A 493 22.97 -6.81 -19.12
N GLU A 494 22.39 -5.68 -19.49
CA GLU A 494 21.31 -5.63 -20.47
C GLU A 494 21.80 -5.91 -21.89
N PHE A 495 20.96 -6.55 -22.70
CA PHE A 495 21.24 -6.80 -24.12
C PHE A 495 21.05 -5.50 -24.92
N VAL A 496 22.11 -5.10 -25.63
CA VAL A 496 22.14 -3.90 -26.48
C VAL A 496 21.63 -4.25 -27.89
N ASP A 497 20.93 -3.34 -28.57
CA ASP A 497 20.54 -3.59 -29.96
C ASP A 497 21.76 -3.61 -30.89
N VAL A 498 21.71 -4.46 -31.92
CA VAL A 498 22.77 -4.61 -32.91
C VAL A 498 23.11 -3.24 -33.56
N ASP A 499 22.13 -2.40 -33.87
CA ASP A 499 22.32 -1.11 -34.46
C ASP A 499 22.95 -0.10 -33.48
N ASP A 500 22.69 -0.22 -32.20
CA ASP A 500 23.30 0.62 -31.16
C ASP A 500 24.77 0.28 -30.93
N VAL A 501 25.15 -1.00 -31.09
CA VAL A 501 26.57 -1.39 -31.12
C VAL A 501 27.25 -0.72 -32.31
N MET A 502 26.62 -0.77 -33.50
CA MET A 502 27.15 -0.15 -34.71
C MET A 502 27.36 1.36 -34.59
N LYS A 503 26.43 2.07 -33.94
CA LYS A 503 26.53 3.52 -33.68
C LYS A 503 27.66 3.87 -32.72
N LYS A 504 28.00 2.96 -31.80
CA LYS A 504 29.04 3.15 -30.76
C LYS A 504 30.44 2.72 -31.21
N LEU A 505 30.59 2.06 -32.37
CA LEU A 505 31.89 1.65 -32.88
C LEU A 505 32.74 2.87 -33.26
N ALA A 506 33.90 2.97 -32.65
CA ALA A 506 34.87 4.01 -32.98
C ALA A 506 35.50 3.77 -34.40
N PRO A 507 36.02 4.82 -35.03
CA PRO A 507 36.74 4.67 -36.30
C PRO A 507 37.90 3.66 -36.20
N GLY A 508 37.91 2.68 -37.07
CA GLY A 508 38.92 1.61 -37.11
C GLY A 508 38.62 0.38 -36.27
N GLU A 509 37.60 0.44 -35.39
CA GLU A 509 37.11 -0.76 -34.68
C GLU A 509 36.34 -1.67 -35.64
N LYS A 510 36.38 -2.97 -35.34
CA LYS A 510 35.66 -4.01 -36.06
C LYS A 510 34.82 -4.81 -35.11
N VAL A 511 33.67 -5.32 -35.56
CA VAL A 511 32.78 -6.18 -34.74
C VAL A 511 32.45 -7.48 -35.45
N ILE A 512 32.40 -8.56 -34.71
CA ILE A 512 31.78 -9.83 -35.08
C ILE A 512 30.59 -10.07 -34.16
N PHE A 513 29.40 -10.15 -34.74
CA PHE A 513 28.18 -10.56 -34.03
C PHE A 513 28.07 -12.07 -34.12
N VAL A 514 28.18 -12.78 -33.00
CA VAL A 514 27.90 -14.23 -32.91
C VAL A 514 26.49 -14.41 -32.37
N LEU A 515 25.56 -14.79 -33.23
CA LEU A 515 24.13 -14.80 -32.95
C LEU A 515 23.54 -16.24 -33.05
N ARG A 516 22.52 -16.49 -32.25
CA ARG A 516 21.67 -17.67 -32.44
C ARG A 516 20.91 -17.55 -33.77
N HIS A 517 20.73 -18.66 -34.50
CA HIS A 517 19.89 -18.70 -35.70
C HIS A 517 18.48 -18.13 -35.42
N ALA A 518 17.78 -17.68 -36.46
CA ALA A 518 16.40 -17.22 -36.38
C ALA A 518 15.41 -18.36 -36.11
N GLU A 519 14.13 -18.02 -35.94
CA GLU A 519 13.08 -18.99 -35.67
C GLU A 519 13.05 -20.09 -36.72
N ARG A 520 13.08 -21.34 -36.24
CA ARG A 520 13.12 -22.54 -37.07
C ARG A 520 11.81 -23.34 -37.00
N THR A 521 11.64 -24.25 -37.96
CA THR A 521 10.60 -25.30 -37.90
C THR A 521 10.87 -26.29 -36.76
N ASP A 522 9.99 -27.22 -36.52
CA ASP A 522 10.13 -28.25 -35.47
C ASP A 522 11.29 -29.22 -35.76
N ASP A 523 11.79 -29.28 -36.99
CA ASP A 523 12.97 -30.09 -37.33
C ASP A 523 14.23 -29.50 -36.70
N THR A 524 14.76 -30.19 -35.69
CA THR A 524 15.98 -29.83 -34.96
C THR A 524 17.25 -30.37 -35.62
N GLY A 525 17.14 -31.23 -36.61
CA GLY A 525 18.27 -31.84 -37.31
C GLY A 525 19.09 -30.84 -38.14
N LYS A 526 20.17 -31.32 -38.75
CA LYS A 526 21.07 -30.49 -39.58
C LYS A 526 20.37 -29.87 -40.78
N ASN A 527 19.35 -30.53 -41.32
CA ASN A 527 18.59 -30.08 -42.50
C ASN A 527 17.36 -29.23 -42.15
N GLY A 528 17.10 -28.97 -40.86
CA GLY A 528 15.96 -28.15 -40.42
C GLY A 528 16.05 -26.73 -40.95
N HIS A 529 14.91 -26.20 -41.40
CA HIS A 529 14.76 -24.91 -42.07
C HIS A 529 14.21 -23.82 -41.12
N LEU A 530 14.35 -22.54 -41.50
CA LEU A 530 13.67 -21.44 -40.88
C LEU A 530 12.16 -21.43 -41.19
N THR A 531 11.36 -20.93 -40.26
CA THR A 531 9.99 -20.53 -40.54
C THR A 531 9.93 -19.29 -41.43
N SER A 532 8.77 -18.97 -41.99
CA SER A 532 8.57 -17.70 -42.71
C SER A 532 8.83 -16.51 -41.79
N ASN A 533 8.43 -16.61 -40.51
CA ASN A 533 8.72 -15.58 -39.51
C ASN A 533 10.23 -15.45 -39.24
N GLY A 534 10.96 -16.57 -39.12
CA GLY A 534 12.41 -16.57 -38.94
C GLY A 534 13.15 -15.88 -40.08
N LYS A 535 12.67 -16.05 -41.33
CA LYS A 535 13.20 -15.34 -42.52
C LYS A 535 12.97 -13.83 -42.40
N THR A 536 11.75 -13.40 -42.02
CA THR A 536 11.43 -11.99 -41.80
C THR A 536 12.23 -11.37 -40.65
N GLN A 537 12.37 -12.09 -39.54
CA GLN A 537 13.20 -11.69 -38.40
C GLN A 537 14.66 -11.44 -38.84
N SER A 538 15.22 -12.38 -39.61
CA SER A 538 16.59 -12.24 -40.13
C SER A 538 16.76 -11.02 -41.03
N GLN A 539 15.80 -10.78 -41.93
CA GLN A 539 15.82 -9.59 -42.79
C GLN A 539 15.72 -8.30 -42.00
N SER A 540 14.95 -8.28 -40.90
CA SER A 540 14.85 -7.11 -40.01
C SER A 540 16.19 -6.80 -39.34
N VAL A 541 16.94 -7.82 -38.93
CA VAL A 541 18.30 -7.62 -38.39
C VAL A 541 19.25 -7.11 -39.50
N GLY A 542 19.16 -7.70 -40.70
CA GLY A 542 19.94 -7.24 -41.87
C GLY A 542 19.71 -5.78 -42.20
N ALA A 543 18.45 -5.30 -42.09
CA ALA A 543 18.11 -3.91 -42.34
C ALA A 543 18.83 -2.92 -41.39
N LYS A 544 19.15 -3.36 -40.15
CA LYS A 544 19.94 -2.59 -39.19
C LYS A 544 21.42 -2.47 -39.61
N LEU A 545 21.90 -3.33 -40.47
CA LEU A 545 23.27 -3.40 -40.97
C LEU A 545 23.37 -2.94 -42.44
N LYS A 546 22.36 -2.21 -42.94
CA LYS A 546 22.30 -1.78 -44.32
C LYS A 546 23.48 -0.87 -44.67
N GLY A 547 24.15 -1.16 -45.79
CA GLY A 547 25.31 -0.42 -46.29
C GLY A 547 26.67 -0.91 -45.75
N GLU A 548 26.69 -1.87 -44.86
CA GLU A 548 27.92 -2.50 -44.38
C GLU A 548 28.37 -3.62 -45.35
N ASN A 549 29.70 -3.75 -45.47
CA ASN A 549 30.31 -4.90 -46.14
C ASN A 549 30.49 -6.01 -45.08
N ILE A 550 29.58 -6.98 -45.06
CA ILE A 550 29.47 -7.97 -43.99
C ILE A 550 30.23 -9.27 -44.35
N TYR A 551 31.11 -9.69 -43.46
CA TYR A 551 31.71 -11.03 -43.52
C TYR A 551 30.77 -12.01 -42.78
N PHE A 552 30.24 -12.99 -43.52
CA PHE A 552 29.35 -14.00 -42.99
C PHE A 552 30.06 -15.29 -42.64
N ALA A 553 29.65 -15.94 -41.53
CA ALA A 553 29.98 -17.29 -41.22
C ALA A 553 28.76 -18.01 -40.58
N ASN A 554 28.63 -19.28 -40.81
CA ASN A 554 27.53 -20.10 -40.27
C ASN A 554 28.01 -21.50 -39.84
N SER A 555 27.26 -22.13 -38.95
CA SER A 555 27.41 -23.53 -38.60
C SER A 555 27.10 -24.45 -39.81
N THR A 556 27.33 -25.74 -39.66
CA THR A 556 27.03 -26.72 -40.72
C THR A 556 25.54 -26.96 -40.95
N TYR A 557 24.64 -26.31 -40.18
CA TYR A 557 23.20 -26.50 -40.23
C TYR A 557 22.52 -25.57 -41.23
N THR A 558 21.55 -26.09 -41.97
CA THR A 558 20.78 -25.35 -43.01
C THR A 558 20.16 -24.05 -42.47
N ARG A 559 19.52 -24.10 -41.28
CA ARG A 559 18.89 -22.93 -40.66
C ARG A 559 19.86 -21.77 -40.34
N SER A 560 21.12 -22.12 -40.02
CA SER A 560 22.16 -21.08 -39.77
C SER A 560 22.56 -20.40 -41.07
N TYR A 561 22.73 -21.17 -42.14
CA TYR A 561 23.00 -20.66 -43.49
C TYR A 561 21.82 -19.82 -44.01
N GLU A 562 20.57 -20.31 -43.86
CA GLU A 562 19.37 -19.54 -44.23
C GLU A 562 19.25 -18.24 -43.45
N THR A 563 19.63 -18.21 -42.17
CA THR A 563 19.69 -17.00 -41.38
C THR A 563 20.66 -15.99 -41.99
N CYS A 564 21.88 -16.41 -42.36
CA CYS A 564 22.85 -15.57 -43.04
C CYS A 564 22.31 -15.00 -44.37
N ILE A 565 21.68 -15.82 -45.21
CA ILE A 565 21.09 -15.38 -46.49
C ILE A 565 20.04 -14.28 -46.24
N ASN A 566 19.17 -14.49 -45.27
CA ASN A 566 18.09 -13.52 -44.99
C ASN A 566 18.62 -12.25 -44.34
N VAL A 567 19.66 -12.33 -43.49
CA VAL A 567 20.35 -11.11 -43.00
C VAL A 567 20.99 -10.37 -44.17
N ALA A 568 21.66 -11.05 -45.07
CA ALA A 568 22.25 -10.45 -46.29
C ALA A 568 21.18 -9.75 -47.15
N THR A 569 20.03 -10.42 -47.34
CA THR A 569 18.89 -9.86 -48.09
C THR A 569 18.40 -8.56 -47.43
N GLY A 570 18.20 -8.56 -46.10
CA GLY A 570 17.78 -7.37 -45.34
C GLY A 570 18.80 -6.22 -45.41
N ALA A 571 20.09 -6.55 -45.42
CA ALA A 571 21.18 -5.58 -45.58
C ALA A 571 21.32 -5.02 -47.03
N GLY A 572 20.58 -5.61 -47.99
CA GLY A 572 20.65 -5.22 -49.40
C GLY A 572 21.84 -5.86 -50.14
N ILE A 573 22.40 -6.93 -49.61
CA ILE A 573 23.54 -7.66 -50.22
C ILE A 573 22.96 -8.74 -51.17
N THR A 574 23.31 -8.61 -52.47
CA THR A 574 22.79 -9.47 -53.54
C THR A 574 23.65 -10.72 -53.77
N SER A 575 24.92 -10.70 -53.37
CA SER A 575 25.83 -11.81 -53.46
C SER A 575 26.57 -12.00 -52.15
N MET A 576 26.21 -13.00 -51.40
CA MET A 576 26.77 -13.31 -50.10
C MET A 576 27.89 -14.36 -50.25
N GLY A 577 29.09 -14.00 -49.85
CA GLY A 577 30.14 -14.97 -49.55
C GLY A 577 30.05 -15.38 -48.07
N ASN A 578 30.25 -16.66 -47.73
CA ASN A 578 30.26 -17.09 -46.34
C ASN A 578 31.27 -18.23 -46.09
N ASP A 579 31.76 -18.32 -44.88
CA ASP A 579 32.52 -19.48 -44.39
C ASP A 579 31.58 -20.41 -43.61
N THR A 580 31.70 -21.72 -43.78
CA THR A 580 31.04 -22.68 -42.93
C THR A 580 32.02 -23.15 -41.85
N LEU A 581 31.66 -22.91 -40.59
CA LEU A 581 32.53 -23.16 -39.44
C LEU A 581 31.87 -24.24 -38.52
N PRO A 582 32.41 -25.47 -38.52
CA PRO A 582 31.91 -26.52 -37.62
C PRO A 582 31.98 -26.11 -36.14
N GLU A 583 32.92 -25.23 -35.79
CA GLU A 583 33.07 -24.68 -34.42
C GLU A 583 31.83 -23.89 -33.93
N LEU A 584 30.90 -23.58 -34.85
CA LEU A 584 29.63 -22.93 -34.56
C LEU A 584 28.45 -23.93 -34.43
N ASP A 585 28.68 -25.23 -34.51
CA ASP A 585 27.61 -26.25 -34.54
C ASP A 585 26.87 -26.43 -33.22
N GLY A 586 27.43 -25.92 -32.09
CA GLY A 586 26.78 -25.98 -30.79
C GLY A 586 27.50 -26.83 -29.76
N ASP A 587 28.45 -27.62 -30.16
CA ASP A 587 29.18 -28.60 -29.36
C ASP A 587 30.58 -28.12 -28.92
N TRP A 588 31.02 -26.92 -29.31
CA TRP A 588 32.35 -26.37 -29.01
C TRP A 588 32.79 -26.54 -27.55
N PHE A 589 31.86 -26.33 -26.61
CA PHE A 589 32.12 -26.45 -25.18
C PHE A 589 31.99 -27.87 -24.63
N VAL A 590 31.40 -28.81 -25.39
CA VAL A 590 31.19 -30.19 -24.97
C VAL A 590 32.49 -30.99 -25.13
N LYS A 591 32.89 -31.69 -24.07
CA LYS A 591 34.06 -32.56 -24.01
C LYS A 591 33.72 -34.00 -24.24
N ASP A 592 32.59 -34.46 -23.72
CA ASP A 592 32.07 -35.81 -23.79
C ASP A 592 30.59 -35.81 -24.09
N GLU A 593 30.23 -36.08 -25.35
CA GLU A 593 28.86 -36.06 -25.84
C GLU A 593 27.97 -37.09 -25.13
N ASN A 594 28.49 -38.25 -24.82
CA ASN A 594 27.72 -39.32 -24.16
C ASN A 594 27.31 -38.89 -22.74
N LYS A 595 28.22 -38.24 -22.02
CA LYS A 595 27.93 -37.68 -20.68
C LYS A 595 26.97 -36.52 -20.77
N PHE A 596 27.14 -35.64 -21.73
CA PHE A 596 26.22 -34.54 -21.97
C PHE A 596 24.79 -35.07 -22.22
N GLU A 597 24.62 -36.03 -23.12
CA GLU A 597 23.32 -36.64 -23.40
C GLU A 597 22.74 -37.36 -22.15
N SER A 598 23.58 -38.00 -21.35
CA SER A 598 23.15 -38.58 -20.08
C SER A 598 22.61 -37.53 -19.11
N TYR A 599 23.33 -36.41 -18.92
CA TYR A 599 22.89 -35.32 -18.06
C TYR A 599 21.64 -34.64 -18.60
N LYS A 600 21.55 -34.41 -19.90
CA LYS A 600 20.37 -33.83 -20.56
C LYS A 600 19.11 -34.67 -20.28
N ASN A 601 19.24 -35.99 -20.29
CA ASN A 601 18.12 -36.91 -20.05
C ASN A 601 17.74 -37.02 -18.57
N SER A 602 18.67 -36.76 -17.63
CA SER A 602 18.45 -36.95 -16.20
C SER A 602 18.23 -35.64 -15.42
N ASN A 603 18.62 -34.47 -15.96
CA ASN A 603 18.67 -33.20 -15.20
C ASN A 603 17.79 -32.11 -15.81
N GLY A 604 16.65 -32.44 -16.39
CA GLY A 604 15.66 -31.43 -16.83
C GLY A 604 15.91 -30.83 -18.21
N GLY A 605 16.72 -31.49 -19.05
CA GLY A 605 16.92 -31.12 -20.44
C GLY A 605 18.19 -30.32 -20.73
N GLY A 606 18.51 -30.21 -22.01
CA GLY A 606 19.76 -29.59 -22.47
C GLY A 606 19.93 -28.12 -22.02
N TRP A 607 18.87 -27.37 -21.94
CA TRP A 607 18.91 -25.96 -21.54
C TRP A 607 19.28 -25.78 -20.06
N VAL A 608 18.77 -26.64 -19.17
CA VAL A 608 19.18 -26.67 -17.77
C VAL A 608 20.66 -26.97 -17.67
N VAL A 609 21.09 -28.07 -18.29
CA VAL A 609 22.49 -28.53 -18.24
C VAL A 609 23.45 -27.47 -18.80
N ALA A 610 23.16 -26.91 -19.97
CA ALA A 610 24.02 -25.86 -20.58
C ALA A 610 24.08 -24.58 -19.74
N SER A 611 22.96 -24.16 -19.15
CA SER A 611 22.97 -22.98 -18.29
C SER A 611 23.68 -23.22 -16.96
N GLU A 612 23.49 -24.37 -16.31
CA GLU A 612 24.24 -24.73 -15.09
C GLU A 612 25.74 -24.86 -15.35
N TYR A 613 26.12 -25.42 -16.50
CA TYR A 613 27.51 -25.39 -16.93
C TYR A 613 28.05 -23.96 -17.04
N ALA A 614 27.36 -23.10 -17.79
CA ALA A 614 27.83 -21.75 -18.09
C ALA A 614 27.94 -20.84 -16.86
N TYR A 615 27.08 -21.03 -15.86
CA TYR A 615 26.98 -20.12 -14.70
C TYR A 615 27.44 -20.72 -13.37
N LYS A 616 27.43 -22.04 -13.22
CA LYS A 616 27.86 -22.75 -12.01
C LYS A 616 29.14 -23.55 -12.20
N GLY A 617 29.58 -23.76 -13.45
CA GLY A 617 30.71 -24.67 -13.75
C GLY A 617 30.37 -26.14 -13.48
N SER A 618 29.08 -26.50 -13.51
CA SER A 618 28.63 -27.90 -13.33
C SER A 618 29.06 -28.79 -14.48
N TYR A 619 29.01 -30.11 -14.28
CA TYR A 619 29.26 -31.14 -15.34
C TYR A 619 30.66 -31.07 -15.96
N SER A 620 31.70 -30.88 -15.16
CA SER A 620 33.08 -30.72 -15.59
C SER A 620 33.68 -31.96 -16.31
N ASP A 621 33.04 -33.11 -16.20
CA ASP A 621 33.39 -34.33 -16.91
C ASP A 621 32.74 -34.43 -18.31
N ALA A 622 31.65 -33.67 -18.57
CA ALA A 622 30.98 -33.54 -19.85
C ALA A 622 31.39 -32.28 -20.64
N TYR A 623 31.89 -31.29 -19.98
CA TYR A 623 32.25 -29.99 -20.57
C TYR A 623 33.74 -29.66 -20.34
N TYR A 624 34.31 -28.87 -21.24
CA TYR A 624 35.58 -28.21 -21.01
C TYR A 624 35.41 -27.05 -20.02
N PRO A 625 36.45 -26.61 -19.28
CA PRO A 625 36.34 -25.43 -18.45
C PRO A 625 35.95 -24.19 -19.28
N LEU A 626 34.90 -23.47 -18.88
CA LEU A 626 34.32 -22.35 -19.66
C LEU A 626 35.35 -21.31 -20.04
N GLN A 627 36.17 -20.87 -19.05
CA GLN A 627 37.13 -19.78 -19.24
C GLN A 627 38.18 -20.16 -20.30
N SER A 628 38.87 -21.29 -20.15
CA SER A 628 39.92 -21.68 -21.08
C SER A 628 39.38 -22.00 -22.46
N ARG A 629 38.19 -22.62 -22.56
CA ARG A 629 37.57 -22.94 -23.83
C ARG A 629 37.03 -21.71 -24.57
N GLY A 630 36.56 -20.73 -23.83
CA GLY A 630 36.19 -19.39 -24.36
C GLY A 630 37.40 -18.62 -24.86
N GLU A 631 38.51 -18.63 -24.11
CA GLU A 631 39.78 -18.01 -24.54
C GLU A 631 40.35 -18.68 -25.80
N GLU A 632 40.31 -20.01 -25.89
CA GLU A 632 40.69 -20.76 -27.09
C GLU A 632 39.82 -20.34 -28.29
N PHE A 633 38.51 -20.25 -28.15
CA PHE A 633 37.62 -19.75 -29.20
C PHE A 633 38.01 -18.35 -29.69
N MET A 634 38.29 -17.44 -28.75
CA MET A 634 38.72 -16.11 -29.12
C MET A 634 40.04 -16.11 -29.84
N THR A 635 41.01 -16.90 -29.43
CA THR A 635 42.38 -16.92 -29.95
C THR A 635 42.48 -17.65 -31.28
N GLU A 636 41.89 -18.85 -31.37
CA GLU A 636 42.07 -19.73 -32.51
C GLU A 636 41.01 -19.52 -33.61
N ILE A 637 39.80 -19.08 -33.22
CA ILE A 637 38.71 -18.97 -34.18
C ILE A 637 38.37 -17.52 -34.52
N VAL A 638 38.21 -16.65 -33.53
CA VAL A 638 37.71 -15.28 -33.73
C VAL A 638 38.81 -14.34 -34.21
N LYS A 639 39.93 -14.20 -33.47
CA LYS A 639 40.97 -13.23 -33.76
C LYS A 639 41.56 -13.39 -35.19
N PRO A 640 41.92 -14.58 -35.69
CA PRO A 640 42.46 -14.71 -37.06
C PRO A 640 41.45 -14.26 -38.12
N ARG A 641 40.15 -14.45 -37.88
CA ARG A 641 39.10 -14.09 -38.83
C ARG A 641 38.76 -12.62 -38.91
N PHE A 642 39.19 -11.80 -37.95
CA PHE A 642 39.12 -10.34 -38.10
C PHE A 642 39.90 -9.80 -39.29
N ALA A 643 40.88 -10.55 -39.83
CA ALA A 643 41.54 -10.22 -41.09
C ALA A 643 40.58 -10.23 -42.30
N LYS A 644 39.51 -11.03 -42.26
CA LYS A 644 38.45 -11.12 -43.28
C LYS A 644 37.35 -10.05 -43.06
N VAL A 645 37.23 -9.49 -41.86
CA VAL A 645 36.21 -8.51 -41.48
C VAL A 645 36.70 -7.14 -41.91
N ASN A 646 35.94 -6.48 -42.76
CA ASN A 646 36.18 -5.08 -43.05
C ASN A 646 35.82 -4.19 -41.84
N ARG A 647 34.55 -4.15 -41.49
CA ARG A 647 34.02 -3.49 -40.31
C ARG A 647 33.09 -4.39 -39.51
N VAL A 648 32.26 -5.19 -40.19
CA VAL A 648 31.21 -6.03 -39.58
C VAL A 648 31.35 -7.49 -40.04
N GLY A 649 31.24 -8.41 -39.09
CA GLY A 649 31.03 -9.84 -39.32
C GLY A 649 29.70 -10.29 -38.67
N VAL A 650 28.98 -11.19 -39.32
CA VAL A 650 27.77 -11.81 -38.75
C VAL A 650 27.95 -13.31 -38.82
N TRP A 651 28.03 -13.95 -37.65
CA TRP A 651 28.24 -15.36 -37.50
C TRP A 651 27.01 -15.99 -36.85
N ILE A 652 26.46 -17.03 -37.45
CA ILE A 652 25.24 -17.67 -37.00
C ILE A 652 25.51 -19.05 -36.44
N SER A 653 25.12 -19.23 -35.20
CA SER A 653 25.31 -20.43 -34.40
C SER A 653 24.02 -20.90 -33.75
N HIS A 654 24.13 -21.72 -32.70
CA HIS A 654 23.05 -22.33 -31.95
C HIS A 654 23.07 -21.90 -30.50
N ASP A 655 21.94 -22.00 -29.83
CA ASP A 655 21.79 -21.65 -28.42
C ASP A 655 22.80 -22.35 -27.50
N MET A 656 23.08 -23.64 -27.76
CA MET A 656 24.04 -24.42 -26.98
C MET A 656 25.49 -23.92 -27.07
N MET A 657 25.83 -23.16 -28.11
CA MET A 657 27.12 -22.47 -28.27
C MET A 657 27.02 -21.02 -27.74
N VAL A 658 25.95 -20.31 -28.11
CA VAL A 658 25.84 -18.89 -27.87
C VAL A 658 25.64 -18.59 -26.38
N VAL A 659 24.94 -19.46 -25.63
CA VAL A 659 24.73 -19.25 -24.18
C VAL A 659 26.04 -19.30 -23.39
N PRO A 660 26.85 -20.37 -23.48
CA PRO A 660 28.15 -20.42 -22.80
C PRO A 660 29.09 -19.30 -23.28
N LEU A 661 29.09 -19.00 -24.58
CA LEU A 661 29.93 -17.95 -25.14
C LEU A 661 29.55 -16.57 -24.60
N THR A 662 28.25 -16.26 -24.52
CA THR A 662 27.76 -15.02 -23.94
C THR A 662 28.07 -14.93 -22.46
N ALA A 663 27.90 -16.03 -21.71
CA ALA A 663 28.27 -16.09 -20.28
C ALA A 663 29.77 -15.82 -20.08
N PHE A 664 30.63 -16.42 -20.89
CA PHE A 664 32.08 -16.15 -20.89
C PHE A 664 32.37 -14.69 -21.19
N CYS A 665 31.84 -14.15 -22.28
CA CYS A 665 32.10 -12.78 -22.73
C CYS A 665 31.61 -11.69 -21.74
N THR A 666 30.53 -11.96 -21.01
CA THR A 666 29.94 -11.03 -20.06
C THR A 666 30.36 -11.30 -18.63
N ASN A 667 31.26 -12.23 -18.40
CA ASN A 667 31.63 -12.71 -17.08
C ASN A 667 30.41 -13.11 -16.21
N GLY A 668 29.46 -13.80 -16.84
CA GLY A 668 28.22 -14.27 -16.22
C GLY A 668 27.16 -13.17 -15.96
N LYS A 669 27.36 -11.94 -16.46
CA LYS A 669 26.41 -10.83 -16.21
C LYS A 669 25.19 -10.86 -17.15
N ALA A 670 25.25 -11.40 -18.36
CA ALA A 670 24.04 -11.63 -19.17
C ALA A 670 23.18 -12.69 -18.50
N ASN A 671 21.91 -12.42 -18.19
CA ASN A 671 21.04 -13.37 -17.49
C ASN A 671 20.44 -14.40 -18.46
N LEU A 672 21.14 -15.51 -18.62
CA LEU A 672 20.70 -16.70 -19.38
C LEU A 672 20.62 -17.93 -18.47
N ARG A 673 20.29 -17.69 -17.17
CA ARG A 673 20.20 -18.71 -16.11
C ARG A 673 18.85 -19.43 -16.18
N TYR A 674 18.69 -20.29 -17.19
CA TYR A 674 17.44 -21.02 -17.39
C TYR A 674 17.00 -21.85 -16.16
N PHE A 675 17.96 -22.39 -15.41
CA PHE A 675 17.69 -23.16 -14.19
C PHE A 675 17.04 -22.33 -13.06
N ASP A 676 17.34 -21.03 -12.96
CA ASP A 676 16.81 -20.11 -11.91
C ASP A 676 15.65 -19.25 -12.44
N THR A 677 15.82 -18.63 -13.61
CA THR A 677 14.95 -17.55 -14.07
C THR A 677 14.09 -17.93 -15.28
N LYS A 678 14.29 -19.12 -15.86
CA LYS A 678 13.68 -19.55 -17.13
C LYS A 678 14.03 -18.64 -18.32
N GLN A 679 15.02 -17.77 -18.16
CA GLN A 679 15.53 -16.93 -19.24
C GLN A 679 16.48 -17.72 -20.12
N TRP A 680 16.24 -17.69 -21.42
CA TRP A 680 17.07 -18.34 -22.44
C TRP A 680 17.40 -17.36 -23.55
N ILE A 681 18.47 -17.60 -24.30
CA ILE A 681 18.88 -16.73 -25.41
C ILE A 681 17.80 -16.69 -26.49
N ASN A 682 17.37 -15.50 -26.89
CA ASN A 682 16.35 -15.35 -27.93
C ASN A 682 16.96 -15.64 -29.31
N TYR A 683 16.09 -15.85 -30.31
CA TYR A 683 16.53 -15.89 -31.70
C TYR A 683 17.23 -14.59 -32.09
N LEU A 684 18.29 -14.69 -32.91
CA LEU A 684 19.09 -13.55 -33.36
C LEU A 684 19.68 -12.71 -32.22
N ALA A 685 19.77 -13.26 -31.03
CA ALA A 685 20.51 -12.68 -29.92
C ALA A 685 21.83 -13.44 -29.70
N GLY A 686 22.78 -12.82 -29.04
CA GLY A 686 24.10 -13.38 -28.78
C GLY A 686 25.08 -12.38 -28.21
N VAL A 687 26.28 -12.32 -28.77
CA VAL A 687 27.35 -11.44 -28.32
C VAL A 687 28.01 -10.70 -29.49
N ALA A 688 28.28 -9.42 -29.31
CA ALA A 688 29.18 -8.64 -30.14
C ALA A 688 30.61 -8.76 -29.59
N ILE A 689 31.52 -9.18 -30.42
CA ILE A 689 32.94 -9.25 -30.13
C ILE A 689 33.59 -8.11 -30.91
N ILE A 690 34.10 -7.10 -30.22
CA ILE A 690 34.61 -5.87 -30.82
C ILE A 690 36.13 -5.85 -30.67
N LEU A 691 36.82 -5.71 -31.81
CA LEU A 691 38.25 -5.57 -31.86
C LEU A 691 38.61 -4.07 -31.89
N GLY A 692 39.27 -3.61 -30.85
CA GLY A 692 39.83 -2.26 -30.77
C GLY A 692 41.02 -2.06 -31.70
N THR A 693 41.34 -0.82 -31.99
CA THR A 693 42.53 -0.45 -32.82
C THR A 693 43.85 -0.83 -32.17
N ASP A 694 43.85 -1.03 -30.86
CA ASP A 694 44.99 -1.51 -30.07
C ASP A 694 45.10 -3.05 -30.00
N GLY A 695 44.19 -3.77 -30.69
CA GLY A 695 44.14 -5.25 -30.71
C GLY A 695 43.45 -5.86 -29.49
N THR A 696 42.88 -5.09 -28.58
CA THR A 696 42.10 -5.60 -27.47
C THR A 696 40.69 -6.01 -27.90
N LEU A 697 40.12 -6.98 -27.21
CA LEU A 697 38.72 -7.41 -27.41
C LEU A 697 37.86 -6.87 -26.27
N ARG A 698 36.69 -6.34 -26.63
CA ARG A 698 35.61 -6.04 -25.70
C ARG A 698 34.32 -6.71 -26.16
N TYR A 699 33.40 -6.93 -25.24
CA TYR A 699 32.23 -7.74 -25.48
C TYR A 699 30.97 -7.03 -25.01
N GLU A 700 29.87 -7.19 -25.79
CA GLU A 700 28.55 -6.70 -25.45
C GLU A 700 27.52 -7.79 -25.73
N PRO A 701 26.62 -8.13 -24.79
CA PRO A 701 25.50 -9.02 -25.11
C PRO A 701 24.54 -8.26 -26.03
N VAL A 702 24.14 -8.90 -27.15
CA VAL A 702 23.36 -8.20 -28.19
C VAL A 702 22.06 -8.90 -28.51
N LYS A 703 21.07 -8.10 -28.88
CA LYS A 703 19.79 -8.53 -29.43
C LYS A 703 19.62 -8.02 -30.87
N GLY A 704 19.10 -8.87 -31.72
CA GLY A 704 18.66 -8.50 -33.06
C GLY A 704 17.17 -8.17 -33.12
N LEU A 705 16.38 -8.73 -32.21
CA LEU A 705 14.95 -8.50 -32.05
C LEU A 705 14.67 -7.58 -30.85
N SER A 706 13.41 -7.46 -30.43
CA SER A 706 13.00 -6.58 -29.31
C SER A 706 13.60 -7.00 -27.95
N SER A 707 13.88 -8.29 -27.77
CA SER A 707 14.46 -8.85 -26.53
C SER A 707 15.68 -9.73 -26.82
N GLY A 708 16.69 -9.68 -25.96
CA GLY A 708 17.85 -10.58 -26.00
C GLY A 708 17.59 -11.93 -25.36
N THR A 709 16.57 -11.98 -24.50
CA THR A 709 16.14 -13.23 -23.83
C THR A 709 14.69 -13.56 -24.15
N MET A 710 14.33 -14.81 -23.95
CA MET A 710 12.98 -15.32 -24.03
C MET A 710 12.72 -16.24 -22.83
N THR A 711 11.50 -16.22 -22.30
CA THR A 711 11.05 -17.20 -21.31
C THR A 711 10.58 -18.45 -22.01
N MET A 712 11.03 -19.61 -21.57
CA MET A 712 10.73 -20.91 -22.18
C MET A 712 9.85 -21.73 -21.27
#